data_5f5abfdda9ceaca000a4b4dcd359292d
#
_entry.id   5f5abfdda9ceaca000a4b4dcd359292d
#
_cell.length_a   1.000
_cell.length_b   1.000
_cell.length_c   1.000
_cell.angle_alpha   90.00
_cell.angle_beta   90.00
_cell.angle_gamma   90.00
#
_symmetry.space_group_name_H-M   'P 1'
#
loop_
_entity.id
_entity.type
_entity.pdbx_description
1 polymer ?
#
loop_
_entity_poly.entity_id
_entity_poly.type
_entity_poly.pdbx_seq_one_letter_code
_entity_poly.pdbx_strand_id
1 'polypeptide(L)'
;MTYKRFWLSGMAALLWLPMMAEGTVLKTRCTQVTLDNRGYYQSIRVEGKEIISNNQYPVVTTGSKGKLVLPTSMTANDSLLTLKMDDGGTVVLRHKQGDVCIVLQVKSLSSQYDALIYGPLQVGIHETVGDVIGVAQGNGVAFGMQALDIKTNGGIVEEYGAPVMEKFGYQGASTELSVASIPAYRMAAADTGKGTAIQLSVRRRDKDVYRQVMHFKQHLAEAVKGADGRIEGSKIALFGCPKADALQRIGEIEVEQGLPHPLIGGEWTKTARTAMRAYLISDFTEQNLDFVLDKASIAGLKYVYHSGPFSDWGHFTWDKIFAPEGDKSVKRMVDKARARGIGMGVHTLSNFITTNDAYVTPVPSRHLLKQGVLQLQTNLTADQTDIAIAKSNLFEVPMSINALQIGDELIQYSKMEETPTGMLLTGCKRGAWGTQAAAHNKKTPLYKLSDHAYRVLLPDLTLQDSVADRLAARMNNTGLCQVSFDGLEGCSYTGHEEYATSRFVTRCYNQWKHEVINDASRLNHNLWHIHTRMNWGEPWGEAMRTGQVASRIKNQEFFRRNLFPRMLGWFLIRLSDKKFECTSLEDLEWALSESAGFDAGYAMTCNTSTLKKHGQIDRLMTAMHDWNLLREANVFTEDQQRRLRDPQTEWNLEKKDAKHYLLYPLYTSQRFHCDLTELQPGQPAGADWVLENPFAGATKLRLRVTGDGYIDKPTFTTPEGAITFPCRVESGQYLILDYDGSAIITDKNYNTLSTVKAEGALKLSAQASTLSFTCEAADTDRPDIEVRVITRGTPETVSMP
;
A
#
# COMPACT_ATOMS: atom_id res chain seq x y z
N MET A 1 91.09 47.06 27.67
CA MET A 1 90.24 45.83 27.66
C MET A 1 88.77 46.22 27.76
N THR A 2 88.12 46.22 26.61
CA THR A 2 86.76 46.83 26.46
C THR A 2 85.72 45.77 26.12
N TYR A 3 84.78 45.62 27.02
CA TYR A 3 83.63 44.72 26.78
C TYR A 3 82.58 45.45 26.00
N LYS A 4 82.23 44.97 24.83
CA LYS A 4 81.06 45.38 24.02
C LYS A 4 79.81 44.50 24.44
N ARG A 5 78.78 45.14 24.94
CA ARG A 5 77.46 44.55 25.12
C ARG A 5 76.68 44.56 23.81
N PHE A 6 76.24 43.42 23.39
CA PHE A 6 75.26 43.27 22.32
C PHE A 6 73.83 43.28 22.87
N TRP A 7 73.00 44.16 22.32
CA TRP A 7 71.55 44.16 22.54
C TRP A 7 70.92 43.28 21.47
N LEU A 8 70.14 42.19 21.90
CA LEU A 8 69.22 41.46 21.03
C LEU A 8 67.85 42.03 21.24
N SER A 9 67.32 42.73 20.23
CA SER A 9 65.93 43.14 20.12
C SER A 9 65.14 41.93 19.62
N GLY A 10 64.42 41.34 20.54
CA GLY A 10 63.40 40.26 20.23
C GLY A 10 62.16 40.88 19.58
N MET A 11 61.94 40.64 18.26
CA MET A 11 60.71 40.92 17.58
C MET A 11 59.74 39.79 17.88
N ALA A 12 58.74 40.04 18.75
CA ALA A 12 57.62 39.14 18.98
C ALA A 12 56.70 39.20 17.77
N ALA A 13 56.80 38.23 16.89
CA ALA A 13 55.79 37.97 15.84
C ALA A 13 54.53 37.45 16.52
N LEU A 14 53.50 38.31 16.69
CA LEU A 14 52.13 37.89 16.96
C LEU A 14 51.64 37.08 15.76
N LEU A 15 51.64 35.79 15.88
CA LEU A 15 50.90 34.89 14.99
C LEU A 15 49.41 35.18 15.22
N TRP A 16 48.80 35.96 14.30
CA TRP A 16 47.36 35.98 14.12
C TRP A 16 46.93 34.59 13.66
N LEU A 17 46.51 33.75 14.60
CA LEU A 17 45.65 32.59 14.27
C LEU A 17 44.33 33.22 13.83
N PRO A 18 43.82 32.93 12.66
CA PRO A 18 42.46 33.32 12.33
C PRO A 18 41.55 32.61 13.35
N MET A 19 40.87 33.41 14.20
CA MET A 19 39.72 32.91 14.94
C MET A 19 38.75 32.33 13.93
N MET A 20 38.75 31.03 13.83
CA MET A 20 37.66 30.35 13.12
C MET A 20 36.38 30.82 13.81
N ALA A 21 35.51 31.52 13.08
CA ALA A 21 34.23 31.93 13.59
C ALA A 21 33.52 30.67 14.05
N GLU A 22 33.21 30.58 15.36
CA GLU A 22 32.47 29.44 15.92
C GLU A 22 31.16 29.27 15.17
N GLY A 23 30.96 28.11 14.54
CA GLY A 23 29.74 27.78 13.84
C GLY A 23 28.53 27.77 14.80
N THR A 24 27.34 28.02 14.26
CA THR A 24 26.09 27.93 15.06
C THR A 24 25.82 26.50 15.44
N VAL A 25 25.69 26.24 16.76
CA VAL A 25 25.46 24.88 17.29
C VAL A 25 24.02 24.74 17.79
N LEU A 26 23.31 23.75 17.25
CA LEU A 26 21.98 23.37 17.67
C LEU A 26 22.04 21.95 18.30
N LYS A 27 21.36 21.74 19.44
CA LYS A 27 21.48 20.51 20.23
C LYS A 27 20.14 19.95 20.66
N THR A 28 20.09 18.63 20.77
CA THR A 28 19.09 17.86 21.55
C THR A 28 19.81 16.97 22.55
N ARG A 29 19.11 16.10 23.25
CA ARG A 29 19.70 15.11 24.14
C ARG A 29 20.74 14.20 23.41
N CYS A 30 20.45 13.76 22.19
CA CYS A 30 21.26 12.79 21.45
C CYS A 30 21.96 13.37 20.23
N THR A 31 21.62 14.58 19.80
CA THR A 31 22.07 15.14 18.52
C THR A 31 22.70 16.50 18.69
N GLN A 32 23.82 16.72 17.99
CA GLN A 32 24.43 18.05 17.86
C GLN A 32 24.62 18.34 16.37
N VAL A 33 24.06 19.46 15.90
CA VAL A 33 24.20 19.99 14.54
C VAL A 33 25.00 21.27 14.61
N THR A 34 26.07 21.36 13.84
CA THR A 34 26.89 22.59 13.69
C THR A 34 26.76 23.11 12.27
N LEU A 35 26.36 24.38 12.14
CA LEU A 35 26.27 25.09 10.87
C LEU A 35 27.43 26.08 10.74
N ASP A 36 28.03 26.18 9.56
CA ASP A 36 29.05 27.21 9.25
C ASP A 36 28.40 28.58 9.00
N ASN A 37 29.24 29.61 8.80
CA ASN A 37 28.80 30.99 8.55
C ASN A 37 28.17 31.22 7.17
N ARG A 38 28.13 30.18 6.31
CA ARG A 38 27.40 30.20 5.04
C ARG A 38 26.02 29.56 5.17
N GLY A 39 25.71 28.84 6.29
CA GLY A 39 24.50 28.08 6.50
C GLY A 39 24.59 26.66 5.97
N TYR A 40 25.79 26.07 5.95
CA TYR A 40 26.02 24.69 5.56
C TYR A 40 26.26 23.81 6.78
N TYR A 41 25.87 22.54 6.71
CA TYR A 41 26.17 21.57 7.76
C TYR A 41 27.67 21.32 7.83
N GLN A 42 28.29 21.74 8.93
CA GLN A 42 29.72 21.52 9.20
C GLN A 42 29.96 20.20 9.94
N SER A 43 29.07 19.84 10.87
CA SER A 43 29.11 18.60 11.65
C SER A 43 27.72 18.21 12.07
N ILE A 44 27.43 16.92 12.04
CA ILE A 44 26.25 16.32 12.69
C ILE A 44 26.73 15.14 13.51
N ARG A 45 26.53 15.21 14.84
CA ARG A 45 26.88 14.13 15.75
C ARG A 45 25.63 13.56 16.39
N VAL A 46 25.52 12.24 16.36
CA VAL A 46 24.48 11.47 17.04
C VAL A 46 25.15 10.54 18.04
N GLU A 47 24.81 10.62 19.32
CA GLU A 47 25.48 9.90 20.39
C GLU A 47 27.01 10.07 20.33
N GLY A 48 27.46 11.29 20.07
CA GLY A 48 28.88 11.64 19.91
C GLY A 48 29.56 11.20 18.62
N LYS A 49 28.90 10.38 17.78
CA LYS A 49 29.43 9.86 16.51
C LYS A 49 29.17 10.87 15.39
N GLU A 50 30.22 11.24 14.64
CA GLU A 50 30.08 12.06 13.43
C GLU A 50 29.43 11.25 12.31
N ILE A 51 28.39 11.81 11.68
CA ILE A 51 27.61 11.11 10.64
C ILE A 51 27.63 11.81 9.27
N ILE A 52 28.30 12.96 9.12
CA ILE A 52 28.54 13.57 7.80
C ILE A 52 30.04 13.53 7.46
N SER A 53 30.32 13.45 6.16
CA SER A 53 31.68 13.32 5.64
C SER A 53 32.25 14.63 5.05
N ASN A 54 31.38 15.63 4.80
CA ASN A 54 31.78 16.92 4.22
C ASN A 54 30.75 18.01 4.51
N ASN A 55 31.10 19.26 4.26
CA ASN A 55 30.31 20.45 4.52
C ASN A 55 29.72 21.11 3.25
N GLN A 56 29.33 20.31 2.27
CA GLN A 56 28.79 20.84 1.00
C GLN A 56 27.26 20.94 0.93
N TYR A 57 26.57 20.56 1.99
CA TYR A 57 25.11 20.53 2.03
C TYR A 57 24.57 21.69 2.84
N PRO A 58 23.75 22.60 2.23
CA PRO A 58 23.14 23.72 2.96
C PRO A 58 21.97 23.26 3.82
N VAL A 59 21.67 24.05 4.84
CA VAL A 59 20.48 23.80 5.70
C VAL A 59 19.17 23.93 4.90
N VAL A 60 19.14 24.84 3.93
CA VAL A 60 18.06 24.96 2.94
C VAL A 60 18.61 25.37 1.59
N THR A 61 17.92 24.90 0.56
CA THR A 61 18.08 25.33 -0.84
C THR A 61 16.75 25.93 -1.30
N THR A 62 16.76 26.99 -2.11
CA THR A 62 15.53 27.53 -2.70
C THR A 62 15.46 27.31 -4.18
N GLY A 63 14.24 27.34 -4.73
CA GLY A 63 13.96 27.30 -6.15
C GLY A 63 13.36 28.61 -6.65
N SER A 64 13.80 29.06 -7.81
CA SER A 64 13.23 30.20 -8.52
C SER A 64 13.24 29.95 -10.02
N LYS A 65 12.05 29.82 -10.63
CA LYS A 65 11.89 29.63 -12.09
C LYS A 65 12.74 28.48 -12.65
N GLY A 66 12.76 27.34 -11.97
CA GLY A 66 13.51 26.14 -12.36
C GLY A 66 15.01 26.17 -12.04
N LYS A 67 15.53 27.22 -11.39
CA LYS A 67 16.93 27.32 -10.97
C LYS A 67 17.07 27.16 -9.47
N LEU A 68 18.09 26.43 -9.03
CA LEU A 68 18.49 26.34 -7.63
C LEU A 68 19.21 27.60 -7.20
N VAL A 69 18.92 28.08 -5.99
CA VAL A 69 19.53 29.22 -5.35
C VAL A 69 20.05 28.77 -3.98
N LEU A 70 21.33 29.03 -3.71
CA LEU A 70 22.04 28.53 -2.55
C LEU A 70 22.41 29.65 -1.57
N PRO A 71 22.56 29.38 -0.28
CA PRO A 71 22.98 30.38 0.68
C PRO A 71 24.49 30.70 0.52
N THR A 72 24.82 31.96 0.69
CA THR A 72 26.21 32.49 0.64
C THR A 72 26.70 32.94 2.00
N SER A 73 25.81 33.40 2.86
CA SER A 73 26.13 33.76 4.23
C SER A 73 24.94 33.55 5.17
N MET A 74 25.23 33.31 6.42
CA MET A 74 24.24 33.13 7.49
C MET A 74 24.61 33.96 8.70
N THR A 75 23.63 34.59 9.30
CA THR A 75 23.73 35.18 10.65
C THR A 75 22.73 34.46 11.55
N ALA A 76 23.14 34.15 12.76
CA ALA A 76 22.33 33.48 13.76
C ALA A 76 22.16 34.32 15.02
N ASN A 77 20.99 34.19 15.65
CA ASN A 77 20.75 34.64 17.01
C ASN A 77 20.02 33.53 17.79
N ASP A 78 19.57 33.78 18.99
CA ASP A 78 18.97 32.78 19.91
C ASP A 78 17.79 32.00 19.31
N SER A 79 17.14 32.52 18.27
CA SER A 79 15.95 31.89 17.69
C SER A 79 15.84 31.94 16.18
N LEU A 80 16.72 32.65 15.49
CA LEU A 80 16.63 32.89 14.05
C LEU A 80 17.97 32.61 13.36
N LEU A 81 17.87 31.98 12.19
CA LEU A 81 18.92 31.85 11.19
C LEU A 81 18.50 32.69 9.98
N THR A 82 19.27 33.72 9.67
CA THR A 82 19.04 34.57 8.49
C THR A 82 20.07 34.27 7.43
N LEU A 83 19.64 33.71 6.32
CA LEU A 83 20.47 33.31 5.18
C LEU A 83 20.35 34.34 4.05
N LYS A 84 21.46 34.79 3.54
CA LYS A 84 21.55 35.53 2.26
C LYS A 84 21.82 34.51 1.16
N MET A 85 21.07 34.60 0.06
CA MET A 85 21.17 33.69 -1.06
C MET A 85 22.02 34.32 -2.18
N ASP A 86 22.53 33.44 -3.08
CA ASP A 86 23.44 33.85 -4.16
C ASP A 86 22.79 34.78 -5.22
N ASP A 87 21.44 34.82 -5.29
CA ASP A 87 20.67 35.76 -6.13
C ASP A 87 20.32 37.07 -5.41
N GLY A 88 20.87 37.31 -4.21
CA GLY A 88 20.56 38.47 -3.35
C GLY A 88 19.32 38.36 -2.52
N GLY A 89 18.55 37.30 -2.64
CA GLY A 89 17.36 37.06 -1.80
C GLY A 89 17.72 36.66 -0.38
N THR A 90 16.69 36.47 0.45
CA THR A 90 16.85 36.14 1.86
C THR A 90 15.88 35.05 2.28
N VAL A 91 16.32 34.14 3.16
CA VAL A 91 15.50 33.18 3.87
C VAL A 91 15.73 33.33 5.36
N VAL A 92 14.66 33.42 6.13
CA VAL A 92 14.73 33.48 7.61
C VAL A 92 14.06 32.25 8.17
N LEU A 93 14.83 31.42 8.87
CA LEU A 93 14.35 30.27 9.61
C LEU A 93 14.28 30.61 11.10
N ARG A 94 13.17 30.23 11.74
CA ARG A 94 13.14 30.14 13.20
C ARG A 94 13.61 28.76 13.59
N HIS A 95 14.50 28.66 14.56
CA HIS A 95 14.87 27.38 15.16
C HIS A 95 14.39 27.30 16.62
N LYS A 96 14.06 26.07 17.03
CA LYS A 96 13.76 25.73 18.42
C LYS A 96 14.48 24.42 18.74
N GLN A 97 15.26 24.43 19.79
CA GLN A 97 15.92 23.25 20.32
C GLN A 97 15.04 22.63 21.40
N GLY A 98 14.64 21.38 21.18
CA GLY A 98 13.91 20.55 22.14
C GLY A 98 14.81 19.44 22.69
N ASP A 99 14.29 18.70 23.64
CA ASP A 99 14.97 17.51 24.15
C ASP A 99 15.01 16.38 23.09
N VAL A 100 13.96 16.28 22.31
CA VAL A 100 13.73 15.22 21.33
C VAL A 100 14.26 15.57 19.93
N CYS A 101 14.00 16.79 19.47
CA CYS A 101 14.30 17.24 18.11
C CYS A 101 14.68 18.73 18.04
N ILE A 102 15.32 19.10 16.93
CA ILE A 102 15.54 20.48 16.52
C ILE A 102 14.47 20.84 15.49
N VAL A 103 13.63 21.82 15.80
CA VAL A 103 12.60 22.29 14.87
C VAL A 103 13.15 23.47 14.06
N LEU A 104 13.00 23.40 12.73
CA LEU A 104 13.26 24.51 11.80
C LEU A 104 11.94 24.93 11.15
N GLN A 105 11.62 26.23 11.19
CA GLN A 105 10.41 26.78 10.59
C GLN A 105 10.74 27.97 9.69
N VAL A 106 10.22 27.99 8.47
CA VAL A 106 10.31 29.16 7.59
C VAL A 106 9.49 30.31 8.17
N LYS A 107 10.16 31.39 8.62
CA LYS A 107 9.51 32.61 9.11
C LYS A 107 9.16 33.56 7.96
N SER A 108 10.12 33.75 7.04
CA SER A 108 9.94 34.56 5.83
C SER A 108 10.96 34.20 4.78
N LEU A 109 10.64 34.46 3.53
CA LEU A 109 11.54 34.33 2.42
C LEU A 109 11.21 35.33 1.31
N SER A 110 12.19 35.66 0.45
CA SER A 110 11.99 36.58 -0.68
C SER A 110 10.95 36.04 -1.66
N SER A 111 10.14 36.91 -2.24
CA SER A 111 8.94 36.58 -3.01
C SER A 111 9.23 35.89 -4.37
N GLN A 112 10.47 35.96 -4.88
CA GLN A 112 10.90 35.28 -6.09
C GLN A 112 11.00 33.77 -5.97
N TYR A 113 11.01 33.20 -4.76
CA TYR A 113 11.14 31.77 -4.54
C TYR A 113 9.78 31.07 -4.64
N ASP A 114 9.72 30.04 -5.45
CA ASP A 114 8.55 29.20 -5.65
C ASP A 114 8.64 27.83 -4.96
N ALA A 115 9.84 27.46 -4.47
CA ALA A 115 10.09 26.26 -3.67
C ALA A 115 11.17 26.52 -2.60
N LEU A 116 11.09 25.76 -1.50
CA LEU A 116 12.16 25.64 -0.52
C LEU A 116 12.35 24.16 -0.21
N ILE A 117 13.63 23.74 -0.18
CA ILE A 117 14.07 22.38 0.08
C ILE A 117 14.88 22.42 1.39
N TYR A 118 14.49 21.62 2.37
CA TYR A 118 15.29 21.34 3.55
C TYR A 118 16.34 20.30 3.18
N GLY A 119 17.57 20.72 3.04
CA GLY A 119 18.64 19.92 2.45
C GLY A 119 18.82 20.19 0.95
N PRO A 120 19.17 19.16 0.11
CA PRO A 120 19.40 17.79 0.54
C PRO A 120 20.59 17.69 1.51
N LEU A 121 20.50 16.78 2.46
CA LEU A 121 21.56 16.48 3.42
C LEU A 121 21.98 15.03 3.23
N GLN A 122 23.25 14.78 2.90
CA GLN A 122 23.78 13.42 2.86
C GLN A 122 24.50 13.06 4.14
N VAL A 123 24.06 12.00 4.78
CA VAL A 123 24.71 11.39 5.95
C VAL A 123 25.42 10.09 5.53
N GLY A 124 26.51 9.76 6.21
CA GLY A 124 27.34 8.58 5.90
C GLY A 124 26.78 7.25 6.39
N ILE A 125 25.60 7.23 7.00
CA ILE A 125 24.94 6.03 7.47
C ILE A 125 23.85 5.59 6.47
N HIS A 126 23.83 4.29 6.08
CA HIS A 126 22.93 3.76 5.07
C HIS A 126 22.70 2.24 5.16
N GLU A 127 22.92 1.62 6.34
CA GLU A 127 22.61 0.19 6.51
C GLU A 127 21.11 -0.09 6.31
N THR A 128 20.26 0.85 6.73
CA THR A 128 18.81 0.82 6.51
C THR A 128 18.33 2.23 6.17
N VAL A 129 17.68 2.37 5.02
CA VAL A 129 17.13 3.64 4.54
C VAL A 129 15.61 3.57 4.51
N GLY A 130 14.95 4.30 5.41
CA GLY A 130 13.50 4.49 5.42
C GLY A 130 13.12 5.58 4.44
N ASP A 131 12.91 5.20 3.20
CA ASP A 131 12.72 6.12 2.08
C ASP A 131 11.47 6.99 2.20
N VAL A 132 10.39 6.48 2.79
CA VAL A 132 9.17 7.25 3.04
C VAL A 132 9.25 8.02 4.35
N ILE A 133 9.70 7.35 5.44
CA ILE A 133 9.74 7.98 6.77
C ILE A 133 10.87 9.00 6.92
N GLY A 134 11.84 9.04 6.00
CA GLY A 134 12.92 10.03 6.05
C GLY A 134 13.97 9.74 7.11
N VAL A 135 14.32 8.46 7.35
CA VAL A 135 15.25 8.03 8.40
C VAL A 135 16.35 7.13 7.83
N ALA A 136 17.61 7.48 8.12
CA ALA A 136 18.77 6.65 7.87
C ALA A 136 19.20 5.96 9.17
N GLN A 137 19.56 4.68 9.13
CA GLN A 137 20.05 3.92 10.26
C GLN A 137 21.36 3.22 9.89
N GLY A 138 22.31 3.19 10.82
CA GLY A 138 23.59 2.52 10.63
C GLY A 138 24.56 2.86 11.77
N ASN A 139 25.62 2.06 11.93
CA ASN A 139 26.64 2.28 12.94
C ASN A 139 26.10 2.42 14.39
N GLY A 140 24.95 1.79 14.68
CA GLY A 140 24.27 1.84 15.99
C GLY A 140 23.50 3.14 16.25
N VAL A 141 23.34 4.03 15.29
CA VAL A 141 22.57 5.27 15.40
C VAL A 141 21.52 5.38 14.29
N ALA A 142 20.55 6.26 14.49
CA ALA A 142 19.58 6.69 13.49
C ALA A 142 19.55 8.21 13.41
N PHE A 143 19.31 8.75 12.21
CA PHE A 143 19.12 10.18 11.97
C PHE A 143 18.04 10.41 10.92
N GLY A 144 17.21 11.43 11.11
CA GLY A 144 16.11 11.69 10.19
C GLY A 144 15.56 13.11 10.24
N MET A 145 14.66 13.37 9.27
CA MET A 145 13.82 14.56 9.19
C MET A 145 12.34 14.16 9.20
N GLN A 146 11.51 14.91 9.93
CA GLN A 146 10.07 14.77 9.91
C GLN A 146 9.42 16.09 9.50
N ALA A 147 8.47 16.05 8.56
CA ALA A 147 7.61 17.19 8.26
C ALA A 147 6.64 17.41 9.41
N LEU A 148 6.47 18.65 9.84
CA LEU A 148 5.59 19.02 10.94
C LEU A 148 4.30 19.74 10.46
N ASP A 149 4.05 19.66 9.16
CA ASP A 149 2.82 20.16 8.50
C ASP A 149 2.61 19.43 7.17
N ILE A 150 1.36 19.41 6.69
CA ILE A 150 0.97 18.66 5.48
C ILE A 150 1.43 19.30 4.16
N LYS A 151 1.84 20.57 4.15
CA LYS A 151 2.33 21.25 2.94
C LYS A 151 3.80 20.97 2.65
N THR A 152 4.54 20.49 3.65
CA THR A 152 5.92 20.01 3.54
C THR A 152 5.90 18.54 3.18
N ASN A 153 6.39 18.20 2.00
CA ASN A 153 6.37 16.86 1.46
C ASN A 153 7.70 16.12 1.66
N GLY A 154 7.67 14.81 1.67
CA GLY A 154 8.86 13.97 1.52
C GLY A 154 9.46 14.12 0.13
N GLY A 155 10.80 14.22 0.05
CA GLY A 155 11.47 14.42 -1.22
C GLY A 155 11.48 15.87 -1.72
N ILE A 156 11.82 16.02 -2.99
CA ILE A 156 12.00 17.32 -3.65
C ILE A 156 10.92 17.50 -4.70
N VAL A 157 10.37 18.70 -4.78
CA VAL A 157 9.41 19.05 -5.82
C VAL A 157 9.97 18.81 -7.23
N GLU A 158 9.16 18.30 -8.14
CA GLU A 158 9.56 17.71 -9.42
C GLU A 158 10.50 18.61 -10.25
N GLU A 159 10.21 19.92 -10.32
CA GLU A 159 10.94 20.87 -11.14
C GLU A 159 12.39 21.06 -10.69
N TYR A 160 12.69 20.74 -9.43
CA TYR A 160 14.01 20.88 -8.82
C TYR A 160 14.72 19.55 -8.56
N GLY A 161 14.07 18.43 -8.81
CA GLY A 161 14.63 17.10 -8.55
C GLY A 161 15.92 16.84 -9.33
N ALA A 162 15.86 16.91 -10.65
CA ALA A 162 17.03 16.71 -11.51
C ALA A 162 18.14 17.77 -11.26
N PRO A 163 17.85 19.08 -11.14
CA PRO A 163 18.85 20.08 -10.78
C PRO A 163 19.55 19.81 -9.43
N VAL A 164 18.83 19.33 -8.43
CA VAL A 164 19.42 18.99 -7.12
C VAL A 164 20.34 17.77 -7.24
N MET A 165 19.88 16.71 -7.92
CA MET A 165 20.70 15.51 -8.11
C MET A 165 22.00 15.81 -8.85
N GLU A 166 21.94 16.64 -9.89
CA GLU A 166 23.11 17.11 -10.62
C GLU A 166 24.05 17.94 -9.74
N LYS A 167 23.49 18.94 -9.02
CA LYS A 167 24.28 19.86 -8.19
C LYS A 167 25.01 19.18 -7.05
N PHE A 168 24.37 18.22 -6.38
CA PHE A 168 24.93 17.55 -5.20
C PHE A 168 25.55 16.18 -5.52
N GLY A 169 25.53 15.78 -6.79
CA GLY A 169 26.28 14.62 -7.30
C GLY A 169 25.78 13.27 -6.79
N TYR A 170 24.48 13.12 -6.49
CA TYR A 170 23.92 11.83 -6.15
C TYR A 170 22.88 11.39 -7.18
N GLN A 171 22.88 10.11 -7.46
CA GLN A 171 21.89 9.45 -8.30
C GLN A 171 21.41 8.21 -7.58
N GLY A 172 20.28 7.74 -7.95
CA GLY A 172 19.71 6.54 -7.39
C GLY A 172 18.22 6.48 -7.64
N ALA A 173 17.66 5.32 -7.40
CA ALA A 173 16.24 5.09 -7.42
C ALA A 173 15.89 4.18 -6.26
N SER A 174 14.79 4.47 -5.59
CA SER A 174 14.17 3.54 -4.67
C SER A 174 13.36 2.53 -5.48
N THR A 175 13.47 1.25 -5.14
CA THR A 175 12.52 0.26 -5.63
C THR A 175 11.27 0.35 -4.78
N GLU A 176 10.24 0.97 -5.31
CA GLU A 176 8.92 0.81 -4.77
C GLU A 176 8.31 -0.55 -5.09
N LEU A 177 7.51 -1.01 -4.19
CA LEU A 177 6.39 -1.92 -4.28
C LEU A 177 6.06 -2.30 -5.72
N SER A 178 6.67 -3.30 -6.21
CA SER A 178 6.27 -4.10 -7.36
C SER A 178 6.45 -3.55 -8.78
N VAL A 179 6.45 -2.25 -9.10
CA VAL A 179 6.25 -1.88 -10.50
C VAL A 179 7.20 -0.82 -11.08
N ALA A 180 7.75 0.10 -10.29
CA ALA A 180 8.59 1.17 -10.84
C ALA A 180 9.71 1.61 -9.91
N SER A 181 10.86 1.93 -10.46
CA SER A 181 11.87 2.66 -9.71
C SER A 181 11.46 4.13 -9.62
N ILE A 182 11.42 4.66 -8.40
CA ILE A 182 11.13 6.07 -8.16
C ILE A 182 12.47 6.81 -8.04
N PRO A 183 12.64 7.94 -8.74
CA PRO A 183 13.86 8.73 -8.63
C PRO A 183 14.16 9.09 -7.17
N ALA A 184 15.43 9.04 -6.78
CA ALA A 184 15.88 9.30 -5.41
C ALA A 184 15.38 10.66 -4.86
N TYR A 185 15.26 11.66 -5.69
CA TYR A 185 14.80 12.99 -5.26
C TYR A 185 13.32 13.02 -4.81
N ARG A 186 12.50 12.06 -5.21
CA ARG A 186 11.09 11.97 -4.79
C ARG A 186 10.91 11.34 -3.40
N MET A 187 11.98 10.81 -2.81
CA MET A 187 11.95 10.15 -1.51
C MET A 187 12.40 11.08 -0.40
N ALA A 188 11.83 10.94 0.79
CA ALA A 188 12.26 11.68 1.97
C ALA A 188 13.68 11.28 2.41
N ALA A 189 14.05 10.00 2.19
CA ALA A 189 15.41 9.51 2.28
C ALA A 189 15.72 8.56 1.11
N ALA A 190 16.95 8.61 0.59
CA ALA A 190 17.37 7.76 -0.52
C ALA A 190 18.81 7.30 -0.35
N ASP A 191 19.08 6.02 -0.60
CA ASP A 191 20.44 5.48 -0.64
C ASP A 191 21.18 6.02 -1.87
N THR A 192 22.33 6.61 -1.64
CA THR A 192 23.20 7.17 -2.70
C THR A 192 24.37 6.25 -3.04
N GLY A 193 24.46 5.09 -2.42
CA GLY A 193 25.61 4.19 -2.51
C GLY A 193 26.83 4.62 -1.68
N LYS A 194 26.85 5.87 -1.20
CA LYS A 194 27.91 6.43 -0.34
C LYS A 194 27.38 6.96 0.99
N GLY A 195 26.10 6.77 1.23
CA GLY A 195 25.37 7.27 2.37
C GLY A 195 23.90 7.46 2.02
N THR A 196 23.18 8.20 2.83
CA THR A 196 21.76 8.51 2.63
C THR A 196 21.54 9.98 2.42
N ALA A 197 20.89 10.35 1.31
CA ALA A 197 20.35 11.69 1.11
C ALA A 197 19.01 11.79 1.85
N ILE A 198 18.86 12.80 2.72
CA ILE A 198 17.62 13.10 3.45
C ILE A 198 17.14 14.48 3.02
N GLN A 199 15.86 14.59 2.66
CA GLN A 199 15.33 15.80 2.01
C GLN A 199 13.83 15.91 2.13
N LEU A 200 13.35 17.10 2.46
CA LEU A 200 11.94 17.47 2.46
C LEU A 200 11.79 18.78 1.68
N SER A 201 10.62 19.03 1.15
CA SER A 201 10.40 20.28 0.41
C SER A 201 8.98 20.82 0.54
N VAL A 202 8.87 22.12 0.29
CA VAL A 202 7.61 22.83 0.20
C VAL A 202 7.61 23.73 -1.03
N ARG A 203 6.48 23.81 -1.71
CA ARG A 203 6.30 24.74 -2.85
C ARG A 203 5.24 25.78 -2.56
N ARG A 204 5.33 26.89 -3.29
CA ARG A 204 4.29 27.90 -3.35
C ARG A 204 3.11 27.40 -4.17
N ARG A 205 1.89 27.52 -3.62
CA ARG A 205 0.64 27.03 -4.26
C ARG A 205 -0.45 28.12 -4.28
N ASP A 206 -0.10 29.40 -4.08
CA ASP A 206 -1.06 30.50 -3.92
C ASP A 206 -1.50 31.14 -5.25
N LYS A 207 -1.15 30.52 -6.39
CA LYS A 207 -1.52 30.99 -7.74
C LYS A 207 -1.95 29.83 -8.61
N ASP A 208 -2.88 30.11 -9.52
CA ASP A 208 -3.24 29.18 -10.60
C ASP A 208 -2.05 28.99 -11.54
N VAL A 209 -1.73 27.75 -11.84
CA VAL A 209 -0.59 27.39 -12.70
C VAL A 209 -0.99 26.24 -13.61
N TYR A 210 -0.71 26.34 -14.91
CA TYR A 210 -0.70 25.20 -15.79
C TYR A 210 0.63 24.46 -15.69
N ARG A 211 0.58 23.16 -15.44
CA ARG A 211 1.76 22.28 -15.32
C ARG A 211 1.49 20.87 -15.84
N GLN A 212 2.52 20.08 -15.94
CA GLN A 212 2.35 18.63 -16.14
C GLN A 212 1.77 18.00 -14.87
N VAL A 213 0.68 17.24 -15.03
CA VAL A 213 0.02 16.51 -13.94
C VAL A 213 -0.29 15.10 -14.41
N MET A 214 0.22 14.10 -13.71
CA MET A 214 0.08 12.71 -14.17
C MET A 214 0.56 12.55 -15.63
N HIS A 215 -0.32 12.10 -16.50
CA HIS A 215 -0.06 11.94 -17.95
C HIS A 215 -0.46 13.16 -18.80
N PHE A 216 -1.05 14.20 -18.20
CA PHE A 216 -1.42 15.42 -18.89
C PHE A 216 -0.22 16.38 -18.96
N LYS A 217 0.18 16.79 -20.15
CA LYS A 217 1.25 17.80 -20.33
C LYS A 217 0.83 19.20 -19.84
N GLN A 218 -0.47 19.50 -19.94
CA GLN A 218 -1.08 20.76 -19.54
C GLN A 218 -2.32 20.48 -18.68
N HIS A 219 -2.26 20.86 -17.43
CA HIS A 219 -3.36 20.72 -16.48
C HIS A 219 -3.35 21.91 -15.52
N LEU A 220 -4.52 22.45 -15.25
CA LEU A 220 -4.68 23.55 -14.29
C LEU A 220 -4.52 23.03 -12.87
N ALA A 221 -3.53 23.52 -12.14
CA ALA A 221 -3.44 23.43 -10.69
C ALA A 221 -3.97 24.73 -10.09
N GLU A 222 -5.17 24.70 -9.52
CA GLU A 222 -5.82 25.87 -8.95
C GLU A 222 -5.12 26.31 -7.66
N ALA A 223 -5.16 27.63 -7.37
CA ALA A 223 -4.50 28.21 -6.19
C ALA A 223 -5.03 27.66 -4.88
N VAL A 224 -4.12 27.30 -3.97
CA VAL A 224 -4.43 26.96 -2.59
C VAL A 224 -4.52 28.20 -1.74
N LYS A 225 -5.67 28.46 -1.13
CA LYS A 225 -5.91 29.62 -0.29
C LYS A 225 -5.29 29.44 1.11
N GLY A 226 -4.95 30.56 1.73
CA GLY A 226 -4.51 30.59 3.13
C GLY A 226 -3.03 30.23 3.34
N ALA A 227 -2.72 29.71 4.50
CA ALA A 227 -1.35 29.41 4.93
C ALA A 227 -0.71 28.26 4.11
N ASP A 228 -1.51 27.30 3.66
CA ASP A 228 -1.02 26.16 2.91
C ASP A 228 -0.60 26.48 1.47
N GLY A 229 -1.10 27.59 0.91
CA GLY A 229 -0.63 28.12 -0.38
C GLY A 229 0.76 28.74 -0.31
N ARG A 230 1.26 29.07 0.87
CA ARG A 230 2.53 29.79 1.08
C ARG A 230 3.62 28.86 1.62
N ILE A 231 4.88 29.18 1.36
CA ILE A 231 6.04 28.48 1.90
C ILE A 231 6.25 28.83 3.37
N GLU A 232 5.97 30.08 3.73
CA GLU A 232 6.10 30.57 5.10
C GLU A 232 5.25 29.72 6.06
N GLY A 233 5.82 29.43 7.22
CA GLY A 233 5.22 28.56 8.21
C GLY A 233 5.53 27.07 8.03
N SER A 234 6.08 26.63 6.88
CA SER A 234 6.57 25.26 6.72
C SER A 234 7.57 24.90 7.81
N LYS A 235 7.45 23.71 8.39
CA LYS A 235 8.23 23.25 9.54
C LYS A 235 8.73 21.83 9.33
N ILE A 236 9.95 21.58 9.84
CA ILE A 236 10.53 20.25 9.98
C ILE A 236 11.12 20.03 11.37
N ALA A 237 11.26 18.75 11.76
CA ALA A 237 12.05 18.31 12.89
C ALA A 237 13.28 17.54 12.40
N LEU A 238 14.48 17.90 12.90
CA LEU A 238 15.70 17.11 12.77
C LEU A 238 15.90 16.34 14.07
N PHE A 239 16.21 15.05 13.98
CA PHE A 239 16.46 14.23 15.15
C PHE A 239 17.51 13.16 14.90
N GLY A 240 18.19 12.73 15.95
CA GLY A 240 19.04 11.55 15.96
C GLY A 240 18.95 10.86 17.31
N CYS A 241 19.15 9.54 17.31
CA CYS A 241 19.06 8.69 18.49
C CYS A 241 19.84 7.39 18.29
N PRO A 242 19.97 6.53 19.35
CA PRO A 242 20.36 5.15 19.18
C PRO A 242 19.47 4.44 18.14
N LYS A 243 20.03 3.54 17.31
CA LYS A 243 19.31 2.83 16.23
C LYS A 243 18.04 2.13 16.73
N ALA A 244 18.12 1.49 17.91
CA ALA A 244 16.99 0.77 18.48
C ALA A 244 15.82 1.68 18.86
N ASP A 245 16.05 2.97 19.12
CA ASP A 245 15.06 3.91 19.62
C ASP A 245 14.40 4.71 18.48
N ALA A 246 14.76 4.44 17.22
CA ALA A 246 14.32 5.26 16.08
C ALA A 246 12.79 5.40 16.00
N LEU A 247 12.05 4.29 16.12
CA LEU A 247 10.58 4.32 16.08
C LEU A 247 10.00 5.06 17.28
N GLN A 248 10.49 4.80 18.49
CA GLN A 248 10.05 5.48 19.70
C GLN A 248 10.29 6.99 19.59
N ARG A 249 11.45 7.42 19.07
CA ARG A 249 11.80 8.83 18.88
C ARG A 249 10.81 9.55 17.96
N ILE A 250 10.38 8.89 16.87
CA ILE A 250 9.35 9.44 15.98
C ILE A 250 8.03 9.59 16.72
N GLY A 251 7.62 8.62 17.54
CA GLY A 251 6.41 8.71 18.34
C GLY A 251 6.47 9.87 19.36
N GLU A 252 7.63 10.10 20.00
CA GLU A 252 7.85 11.24 20.91
C GLU A 252 7.72 12.58 20.14
N ILE A 253 8.24 12.66 18.90
CA ILE A 253 8.09 13.85 18.05
C ILE A 253 6.62 14.06 17.66
N GLU A 254 5.88 12.99 17.29
CA GLU A 254 4.45 13.10 16.99
C GLU A 254 3.68 13.74 18.15
N VAL A 255 3.87 13.25 19.34
CA VAL A 255 3.19 13.76 20.55
C VAL A 255 3.64 15.17 20.88
N GLU A 256 4.95 15.47 20.89
CA GLU A 256 5.48 16.79 21.24
C GLU A 256 5.06 17.87 20.23
N GLN A 257 5.02 17.51 18.92
CA GLN A 257 4.74 18.47 17.85
C GLN A 257 3.27 18.47 17.41
N GLY A 258 2.42 17.60 17.98
CA GLY A 258 1.00 17.51 17.67
C GLY A 258 0.71 16.93 16.29
N LEU A 259 1.57 16.03 15.80
CA LEU A 259 1.31 15.25 14.59
C LEU A 259 0.27 14.17 14.87
N PRO A 260 -0.36 13.60 13.82
CA PRO A 260 -1.20 12.45 14.01
C PRO A 260 -0.48 11.32 14.75
N HIS A 261 -1.12 10.76 15.76
CA HIS A 261 -0.60 9.68 16.60
C HIS A 261 -1.73 8.69 16.89
N PRO A 262 -2.18 7.92 15.86
CA PRO A 262 -3.34 7.05 16.00
C PRO A 262 -3.10 5.93 16.99
N LEU A 263 -4.12 5.63 17.82
CA LEU A 263 -4.10 4.56 18.81
C LEU A 263 -5.07 3.45 18.42
N ILE A 264 -4.80 2.22 18.87
CA ILE A 264 -5.70 1.08 18.85
C ILE A 264 -5.63 0.40 20.21
N GLY A 265 -6.75 0.44 20.95
CA GLY A 265 -6.79 -0.08 22.31
C GLY A 265 -5.87 0.67 23.26
N GLY A 266 -5.61 1.95 23.00
CA GLY A 266 -4.72 2.80 23.78
C GLY A 266 -3.23 2.63 23.47
N GLU A 267 -2.85 1.75 22.51
CA GLU A 267 -1.47 1.56 22.05
C GLU A 267 -1.24 2.26 20.71
N TRP A 268 -0.07 2.86 20.52
CA TRP A 268 0.30 3.49 19.24
C TRP A 268 0.32 2.46 18.10
N THR A 269 -0.36 2.80 17.00
CA THR A 269 -0.56 1.85 15.88
C THR A 269 0.73 1.33 15.25
N LYS A 270 1.84 2.06 15.37
CA LYS A 270 3.13 1.61 14.85
C LYS A 270 3.78 0.50 15.67
N THR A 271 3.44 0.39 16.97
CA THR A 271 3.90 -0.66 17.88
C THR A 271 2.84 -1.71 18.15
N ALA A 272 1.57 -1.36 18.01
CA ALA A 272 0.45 -2.23 18.32
C ALA A 272 0.38 -3.45 17.40
N ARG A 273 0.51 -4.64 17.94
CA ARG A 273 0.31 -5.90 17.18
C ARG A 273 -1.08 -6.00 16.56
N THR A 274 -2.07 -5.36 17.17
CA THR A 274 -3.44 -5.26 16.65
C THR A 274 -3.52 -4.59 15.27
N ALA A 275 -2.59 -3.72 14.93
CA ALA A 275 -2.49 -3.12 13.59
C ALA A 275 -2.26 -4.17 12.48
N MET A 276 -1.58 -5.30 12.82
CA MET A 276 -1.25 -6.38 11.90
C MET A 276 -2.22 -7.56 11.97
N ARG A 277 -3.41 -7.41 12.57
CA ARG A 277 -4.40 -8.49 12.61
C ARG A 277 -4.96 -8.80 11.25
N ALA A 278 -5.15 -10.09 10.98
CA ALA A 278 -5.83 -10.56 9.79
C ALA A 278 -7.33 -10.20 9.85
N TYR A 279 -7.95 -10.09 8.67
CA TYR A 279 -9.38 -9.77 8.56
C TYR A 279 -10.04 -10.45 7.35
N LEU A 280 -11.36 -10.58 7.40
CA LEU A 280 -12.18 -11.15 6.35
C LEU A 280 -12.78 -10.04 5.48
N ILE A 281 -12.60 -10.13 4.16
CA ILE A 281 -13.30 -9.31 3.17
C ILE A 281 -14.44 -10.15 2.59
N SER A 282 -15.67 -9.63 2.63
CA SER A 282 -16.83 -10.33 2.10
C SER A 282 -17.90 -9.36 1.58
N ASP A 283 -18.88 -9.90 0.86
CA ASP A 283 -20.01 -9.20 0.25
C ASP A 283 -21.29 -9.36 1.11
N PHE A 284 -21.16 -9.33 2.42
CA PHE A 284 -22.28 -9.49 3.32
C PHE A 284 -23.32 -8.36 3.20
N THR A 285 -24.53 -8.64 3.65
CA THR A 285 -25.62 -7.67 3.78
C THR A 285 -26.14 -7.69 5.23
N GLU A 286 -27.01 -6.73 5.59
CA GLU A 286 -27.64 -6.73 6.91
C GLU A 286 -28.37 -8.07 7.21
N GLN A 287 -28.94 -8.73 6.19
CA GLN A 287 -29.71 -9.99 6.34
C GLN A 287 -28.83 -11.22 6.61
N ASN A 288 -27.59 -11.26 6.04
CA ASN A 288 -26.73 -12.45 6.15
C ASN A 288 -25.49 -12.22 7.01
N LEU A 289 -25.37 -11.07 7.67
CA LEU A 289 -24.21 -10.71 8.49
C LEU A 289 -23.91 -11.76 9.58
N ASP A 290 -24.92 -12.29 10.27
CA ASP A 290 -24.72 -13.27 11.34
C ASP A 290 -23.93 -14.47 10.86
N PHE A 291 -24.28 -15.00 9.68
CA PHE A 291 -23.56 -16.10 9.06
C PHE A 291 -22.07 -15.76 8.80
N VAL A 292 -21.76 -14.56 8.32
CA VAL A 292 -20.38 -14.12 8.09
C VAL A 292 -19.64 -13.93 9.40
N LEU A 293 -20.28 -13.37 10.42
CA LEU A 293 -19.70 -13.22 11.76
C LEU A 293 -19.41 -14.58 12.42
N ASP A 294 -20.26 -15.59 12.21
CA ASP A 294 -20.03 -16.96 12.70
C ASP A 294 -18.74 -17.53 12.07
N LYS A 295 -18.54 -17.38 10.75
CA LYS A 295 -17.33 -17.82 10.06
C LYS A 295 -16.10 -17.05 10.51
N ALA A 296 -16.19 -15.73 10.65
CA ALA A 296 -15.13 -14.89 11.18
C ALA A 296 -14.75 -15.29 12.62
N SER A 297 -15.74 -15.66 13.45
CA SER A 297 -15.51 -16.15 14.83
C SER A 297 -14.77 -17.49 14.85
N ILE A 298 -15.15 -18.45 13.98
CA ILE A 298 -14.42 -19.72 13.82
C ILE A 298 -12.96 -19.46 13.44
N ALA A 299 -12.72 -18.54 12.51
CA ALA A 299 -11.39 -18.14 12.07
C ALA A 299 -10.61 -17.28 13.09
N GLY A 300 -11.19 -16.95 14.25
CA GLY A 300 -10.56 -16.09 15.26
C GLY A 300 -10.33 -14.65 14.81
N LEU A 301 -10.92 -14.23 13.68
CA LEU A 301 -10.74 -12.90 13.10
C LEU A 301 -11.46 -11.83 13.92
N LYS A 302 -10.80 -10.70 14.06
CA LYS A 302 -11.32 -9.57 14.84
C LYS A 302 -11.90 -8.43 13.99
N TYR A 303 -11.85 -8.56 12.66
CA TYR A 303 -12.39 -7.58 11.74
C TYR A 303 -13.04 -8.26 10.54
N VAL A 304 -14.20 -7.75 10.12
CA VAL A 304 -14.85 -8.03 8.85
C VAL A 304 -14.95 -6.73 8.04
N TYR A 305 -14.90 -6.85 6.73
CA TYR A 305 -14.73 -5.72 5.83
C TYR A 305 -15.59 -5.90 4.58
N HIS A 306 -16.40 -4.90 4.23
CA HIS A 306 -17.22 -4.97 3.01
C HIS A 306 -16.49 -4.29 1.84
N SER A 307 -16.36 -5.02 0.71
CA SER A 307 -15.57 -4.60 -0.44
C SER A 307 -16.22 -3.57 -1.36
N GLY A 308 -17.57 -3.39 -1.29
CA GLY A 308 -18.28 -2.47 -2.17
C GLY A 308 -19.64 -2.07 -1.59
N PRO A 309 -19.68 -1.29 -0.48
CA PRO A 309 -20.92 -1.02 0.24
C PRO A 309 -21.71 0.17 -0.30
N PHE A 310 -21.17 0.90 -1.31
CA PHE A 310 -21.73 2.17 -1.77
C PHE A 310 -22.28 2.08 -3.20
N SER A 311 -23.38 2.77 -3.46
CA SER A 311 -23.99 2.93 -4.79
C SER A 311 -23.39 4.10 -5.60
N ASP A 312 -22.69 5.01 -4.93
CA ASP A 312 -21.96 6.13 -5.53
C ASP A 312 -20.65 6.42 -4.76
N TRP A 313 -19.72 7.07 -5.42
CA TRP A 313 -18.51 7.66 -4.86
C TRP A 313 -18.62 9.18 -4.91
N GLY A 314 -18.40 9.85 -3.80
CA GLY A 314 -18.61 11.26 -3.57
C GLY A 314 -19.46 11.51 -2.35
N HIS A 315 -20.73 11.10 -2.39
CA HIS A 315 -21.62 11.13 -1.23
C HIS A 315 -21.53 9.88 -0.36
N PHE A 316 -20.95 8.78 -0.87
CA PHE A 316 -20.89 7.49 -0.19
C PHE A 316 -22.27 7.03 0.27
N THR A 317 -23.23 7.06 -0.67
CA THR A 317 -24.58 6.57 -0.42
C THR A 317 -24.56 5.06 -0.30
N TRP A 318 -25.08 4.54 0.79
CA TRP A 318 -25.13 3.10 1.01
C TRP A 318 -25.97 2.40 -0.06
N ASP A 319 -25.43 1.30 -0.57
CA ASP A 319 -26.21 0.41 -1.44
C ASP A 319 -27.41 -0.14 -0.67
N LYS A 320 -28.60 -0.16 -1.31
CA LYS A 320 -29.85 -0.57 -0.68
C LYS A 320 -29.91 -2.07 -0.36
N ILE A 321 -29.15 -2.89 -1.08
CA ILE A 321 -29.05 -4.33 -0.80
C ILE A 321 -28.19 -4.53 0.46
N PHE A 322 -27.10 -3.80 0.57
CA PHE A 322 -26.20 -3.84 1.72
C PHE A 322 -26.87 -3.27 2.98
N ALA A 323 -27.44 -2.06 2.89
CA ALA A 323 -27.97 -1.31 4.02
C ALA A 323 -29.28 -0.58 3.66
N PRO A 324 -30.44 -1.26 3.74
CA PRO A 324 -31.72 -0.72 3.29
C PRO A 324 -32.13 0.61 3.93
N GLU A 325 -31.79 0.82 5.21
CA GLU A 325 -32.07 2.04 5.97
C GLU A 325 -30.82 2.95 6.12
N GLY A 326 -29.80 2.76 5.27
CA GLY A 326 -28.58 3.57 5.29
C GLY A 326 -27.78 3.48 6.60
N ASP A 327 -27.39 4.63 7.17
CA ASP A 327 -26.59 4.67 8.41
C ASP A 327 -27.20 3.86 9.56
N LYS A 328 -28.55 3.76 9.66
CA LYS A 328 -29.22 2.99 10.70
C LYS A 328 -28.95 1.49 10.55
N SER A 329 -29.04 0.95 9.32
CA SER A 329 -28.71 -0.44 9.04
C SER A 329 -27.24 -0.73 9.38
N VAL A 330 -26.31 0.13 8.89
CA VAL A 330 -24.88 -0.05 9.15
C VAL A 330 -24.57 0.01 10.64
N LYS A 331 -25.19 0.93 11.37
CA LYS A 331 -25.01 1.00 12.83
C LYS A 331 -25.47 -0.29 13.53
N ARG A 332 -26.61 -0.84 13.17
CA ARG A 332 -27.08 -2.14 13.72
C ARG A 332 -26.09 -3.27 13.42
N MET A 333 -25.56 -3.30 12.19
CA MET A 333 -24.53 -4.28 11.79
C MET A 333 -23.25 -4.13 12.61
N VAL A 334 -22.76 -2.88 12.78
CA VAL A 334 -21.58 -2.58 13.60
C VAL A 334 -21.79 -2.98 15.06
N ASP A 335 -22.96 -2.64 15.65
CA ASP A 335 -23.26 -2.97 17.04
C ASP A 335 -23.32 -4.50 17.24
N LYS A 336 -23.92 -5.23 16.28
CA LYS A 336 -23.98 -6.69 16.26
C LYS A 336 -22.56 -7.32 16.17
N ALA A 337 -21.70 -6.84 15.29
CA ALA A 337 -20.34 -7.31 15.15
C ALA A 337 -19.53 -7.04 16.44
N ARG A 338 -19.66 -5.83 16.99
CA ARG A 338 -19.00 -5.41 18.24
C ARG A 338 -19.41 -6.28 19.42
N ALA A 339 -20.69 -6.68 19.52
CA ALA A 339 -21.17 -7.60 20.57
C ALA A 339 -20.46 -8.97 20.53
N ARG A 340 -19.89 -9.36 19.38
CA ARG A 340 -19.07 -10.57 19.19
C ARG A 340 -17.56 -10.29 19.27
N GLY A 341 -17.15 -9.08 19.63
CA GLY A 341 -15.74 -8.67 19.66
C GLY A 341 -15.11 -8.55 18.27
N ILE A 342 -15.92 -8.27 17.24
CA ILE A 342 -15.50 -8.11 15.85
C ILE A 342 -15.74 -6.66 15.42
N GLY A 343 -14.70 -6.00 14.90
CA GLY A 343 -14.80 -4.70 14.26
C GLY A 343 -15.33 -4.81 12.83
N MET A 344 -15.97 -3.77 12.33
CA MET A 344 -16.47 -3.74 10.96
C MET A 344 -15.86 -2.58 10.17
N GLY A 345 -15.51 -2.84 8.92
CA GLY A 345 -14.89 -1.88 8.01
C GLY A 345 -15.48 -1.89 6.61
N VAL A 346 -15.03 -0.91 5.81
CA VAL A 346 -15.49 -0.72 4.44
C VAL A 346 -14.36 -0.29 3.51
N HIS A 347 -14.49 -0.69 2.24
CA HIS A 347 -13.67 -0.22 1.14
C HIS A 347 -14.25 1.06 0.54
N THR A 348 -13.38 1.97 0.11
CA THR A 348 -13.78 3.19 -0.59
C THR A 348 -12.91 3.41 -1.83
N LEU A 349 -13.48 3.99 -2.89
CA LEU A 349 -12.73 4.74 -3.88
C LEU A 349 -12.77 6.23 -3.47
N SER A 350 -11.84 6.60 -2.61
CA SER A 350 -11.95 7.73 -1.70
C SER A 350 -12.10 9.09 -2.37
N ASN A 351 -11.40 9.31 -3.49
CA ASN A 351 -11.35 10.63 -4.14
C ASN A 351 -11.89 10.61 -5.57
N PHE A 352 -12.89 9.79 -5.81
CA PHE A 352 -13.59 9.69 -7.09
C PHE A 352 -15.05 10.13 -6.96
N ILE A 353 -15.61 10.65 -8.05
CA ILE A 353 -17.01 11.08 -8.13
C ILE A 353 -17.67 10.32 -9.27
N THR A 354 -18.61 9.44 -8.94
CA THR A 354 -19.36 8.71 -9.98
C THR A 354 -20.36 9.61 -10.69
N THR A 355 -20.70 9.30 -11.93
CA THR A 355 -21.59 10.13 -12.74
C THR A 355 -23.04 10.15 -12.27
N ASN A 356 -23.43 9.26 -11.36
CA ASN A 356 -24.74 9.23 -10.71
C ASN A 356 -24.74 9.95 -9.34
N ASP A 357 -23.59 10.46 -8.88
CA ASP A 357 -23.48 11.17 -7.61
C ASP A 357 -24.17 12.54 -7.65
N ALA A 358 -24.66 13.01 -6.50
CA ALA A 358 -25.32 14.31 -6.37
C ALA A 358 -24.38 15.51 -6.62
N TYR A 359 -23.07 15.33 -6.63
CA TYR A 359 -22.11 16.34 -7.11
C TYR A 359 -22.07 16.45 -8.64
N VAL A 360 -22.71 15.53 -9.37
CA VAL A 360 -22.74 15.49 -10.84
C VAL A 360 -24.15 15.79 -11.38
N THR A 361 -25.17 15.27 -10.74
CA THR A 361 -26.56 15.34 -11.23
C THR A 361 -27.55 15.63 -10.08
N PRO A 362 -28.62 16.41 -10.30
CA PRO A 362 -29.04 17.09 -11.56
C PRO A 362 -28.29 18.42 -11.82
N VAL A 363 -27.60 18.99 -10.82
CA VAL A 363 -26.82 20.21 -10.96
C VAL A 363 -25.36 19.93 -10.62
N PRO A 364 -24.45 19.99 -11.59
CA PRO A 364 -23.07 19.63 -11.35
C PRO A 364 -22.36 20.66 -10.47
N SER A 365 -21.55 20.18 -9.57
CA SER A 365 -20.70 21.02 -8.73
C SER A 365 -19.71 21.82 -9.58
N ARG A 366 -19.57 23.12 -9.30
CA ARG A 366 -18.54 23.96 -9.91
C ARG A 366 -17.12 23.53 -9.50
N HIS A 367 -17.00 22.66 -8.51
CA HIS A 367 -15.78 22.13 -7.94
C HIS A 367 -15.41 20.72 -8.47
N LEU A 368 -16.06 20.27 -9.56
CA LEU A 368 -15.52 19.18 -10.35
C LEU A 368 -14.19 19.63 -10.97
N LEU A 369 -13.19 18.75 -10.92
CA LEU A 369 -11.81 19.10 -11.29
C LEU A 369 -11.69 19.44 -12.78
N LYS A 370 -11.15 20.61 -13.05
CA LYS A 370 -10.97 21.14 -14.42
C LYS A 370 -9.55 20.87 -14.88
N GLN A 371 -9.42 20.21 -16.02
CA GLN A 371 -8.13 20.15 -16.72
C GLN A 371 -7.74 21.54 -17.24
N GLY A 372 -8.72 22.33 -17.69
CA GLY A 372 -8.51 23.68 -18.17
C GLY A 372 -9.77 24.32 -18.76
N VAL A 373 -9.60 25.53 -19.28
CA VAL A 373 -10.66 26.36 -19.82
C VAL A 373 -10.59 26.40 -21.35
N LEU A 374 -11.72 26.24 -21.99
CA LEU A 374 -11.95 26.34 -23.43
C LEU A 374 -12.81 27.57 -23.71
N GLN A 375 -12.80 28.04 -24.95
CA GLN A 375 -13.66 29.16 -25.41
C GLN A 375 -14.56 28.74 -26.53
N LEU A 376 -15.88 28.98 -26.40
CA LEU A 376 -16.83 28.84 -27.48
C LEU A 376 -16.54 29.84 -28.60
N GLN A 377 -16.46 29.37 -29.82
CA GLN A 377 -16.31 30.25 -31.00
C GLN A 377 -17.63 30.84 -31.53
N THR A 378 -18.73 30.17 -31.25
CA THR A 378 -20.09 30.54 -31.66
C THR A 378 -21.03 30.48 -30.46
N ASN A 379 -22.23 31.06 -30.60
CA ASN A 379 -23.34 30.78 -29.70
C ASN A 379 -23.70 29.30 -29.83
N LEU A 380 -24.12 28.69 -28.75
CA LEU A 380 -24.48 27.29 -28.65
C LEU A 380 -25.96 27.20 -28.27
N THR A 381 -26.78 26.59 -29.10
CA THR A 381 -28.19 26.33 -28.78
C THR A 381 -28.33 25.09 -27.91
N ALA A 382 -29.46 24.90 -27.26
CA ALA A 382 -29.64 23.79 -26.33
C ALA A 382 -29.65 22.38 -27.02
N ASP A 383 -30.01 22.34 -28.27
CA ASP A 383 -30.13 21.12 -29.10
C ASP A 383 -28.91 20.85 -30.00
N GLN A 384 -27.95 21.78 -30.05
CA GLN A 384 -26.78 21.65 -30.92
C GLN A 384 -25.82 20.60 -30.39
N THR A 385 -25.42 19.66 -31.26
CA THR A 385 -24.57 18.51 -30.94
C THR A 385 -23.10 18.64 -31.38
N ASP A 386 -22.80 19.68 -32.16
CA ASP A 386 -21.44 19.99 -32.59
C ASP A 386 -21.01 21.35 -32.02
N ILE A 387 -19.86 21.39 -31.35
CA ILE A 387 -19.41 22.56 -30.58
C ILE A 387 -18.07 23.04 -31.13
N ALA A 388 -18.07 24.26 -31.71
CA ALA A 388 -16.85 24.92 -32.20
C ALA A 388 -16.13 25.63 -31.03
N ILE A 389 -14.86 25.29 -30.82
CA ILE A 389 -14.00 25.87 -29.80
C ILE A 389 -12.72 26.44 -30.41
N ALA A 390 -12.08 27.34 -29.70
CA ALA A 390 -10.74 27.81 -30.05
C ALA A 390 -9.70 26.67 -29.98
N LYS A 391 -8.64 26.78 -30.77
CA LYS A 391 -7.54 25.80 -30.70
C LYS A 391 -7.01 25.67 -29.29
N SER A 392 -6.82 24.43 -28.83
CA SER A 392 -6.39 24.12 -27.47
C SER A 392 -5.54 22.86 -27.46
N ASN A 393 -4.51 22.83 -26.60
CA ASN A 393 -3.65 21.68 -26.35
C ASN A 393 -4.21 20.74 -25.25
N LEU A 394 -5.38 21.01 -24.72
CA LEU A 394 -6.00 20.18 -23.66
C LEU A 394 -6.52 18.81 -24.17
N PHE A 395 -6.47 18.55 -25.47
CA PHE A 395 -6.97 17.31 -26.09
C PHE A 395 -5.86 16.34 -26.52
N GLU A 396 -4.62 16.58 -26.12
CA GLU A 396 -3.49 15.69 -26.45
C GLU A 396 -3.61 14.28 -25.86
N VAL A 397 -4.37 14.13 -24.78
CA VAL A 397 -4.56 12.88 -24.06
C VAL A 397 -6.03 12.46 -24.14
N PRO A 398 -6.34 11.22 -24.59
CA PRO A 398 -7.69 10.68 -24.56
C PRO A 398 -8.22 10.57 -23.12
N MET A 399 -9.52 10.88 -22.98
CA MET A 399 -10.24 10.79 -21.72
C MET A 399 -11.22 9.60 -21.73
N SER A 400 -11.60 9.10 -20.56
CA SER A 400 -12.53 7.97 -20.44
C SER A 400 -13.98 8.37 -20.61
N ILE A 401 -14.34 9.58 -20.15
CA ILE A 401 -15.71 10.10 -20.15
C ILE A 401 -15.89 11.20 -21.17
N ASN A 402 -14.86 11.98 -21.45
CA ASN A 402 -14.90 13.15 -22.33
C ASN A 402 -15.90 14.22 -21.84
N ALA A 403 -15.80 14.60 -20.57
CA ALA A 403 -16.74 15.51 -19.94
C ALA A 403 -16.33 16.97 -20.09
N LEU A 404 -17.31 17.82 -20.37
CA LEU A 404 -17.20 19.28 -20.35
C LEU A 404 -18.25 19.83 -19.39
N GLN A 405 -17.95 20.98 -18.77
CA GLN A 405 -18.91 21.72 -17.95
C GLN A 405 -19.05 23.16 -18.45
N ILE A 406 -20.30 23.63 -18.61
CA ILE A 406 -20.64 24.97 -18.93
C ILE A 406 -21.85 25.43 -18.09
N GLY A 407 -21.60 26.33 -17.12
CA GLY A 407 -22.62 26.64 -16.11
C GLY A 407 -23.07 25.39 -15.35
N ASP A 408 -24.38 25.15 -15.34
CA ASP A 408 -25.02 24.01 -14.69
C ASP A 408 -25.25 22.82 -15.64
N GLU A 409 -24.66 22.86 -16.83
CA GLU A 409 -24.74 21.77 -17.81
C GLU A 409 -23.44 20.99 -17.91
N LEU A 410 -23.57 19.66 -17.98
CA LEU A 410 -22.51 18.77 -18.42
C LEU A 410 -22.75 18.32 -19.87
N ILE A 411 -21.69 18.25 -20.64
CA ILE A 411 -21.70 17.82 -22.03
C ILE A 411 -20.69 16.69 -22.19
N GLN A 412 -21.08 15.59 -22.82
CA GLN A 412 -20.18 14.53 -23.22
C GLN A 412 -19.93 14.58 -24.71
N TYR A 413 -18.68 14.77 -25.17
CA TYR A 413 -18.33 14.72 -26.59
C TYR A 413 -17.84 13.35 -27.01
N SER A 414 -18.10 12.97 -28.27
CA SER A 414 -17.66 11.68 -28.80
C SER A 414 -16.31 11.78 -29.48
N LYS A 415 -16.06 12.84 -30.26
CA LYS A 415 -14.82 13.06 -31.02
C LYS A 415 -14.42 14.53 -30.99
N MET A 416 -13.14 14.77 -31.22
CA MET A 416 -12.57 16.10 -31.44
C MET A 416 -11.84 16.10 -32.78
N GLU A 417 -12.11 17.08 -33.61
CA GLU A 417 -11.53 17.26 -34.95
C GLU A 417 -10.88 18.64 -35.04
N GLU A 418 -9.66 18.71 -35.58
CA GLU A 418 -9.04 20.01 -35.88
C GLU A 418 -9.68 20.64 -37.11
N THR A 419 -9.87 21.95 -37.04
CA THR A 419 -10.39 22.77 -38.15
C THR A 419 -9.41 23.88 -38.49
N PRO A 420 -9.49 24.53 -39.66
CA PRO A 420 -8.62 25.66 -40.02
C PRO A 420 -8.66 26.82 -39.02
N THR A 421 -9.75 27.00 -38.28
CA THR A 421 -9.98 28.12 -37.36
C THR A 421 -10.01 27.75 -35.89
N GLY A 422 -9.89 26.45 -35.54
CA GLY A 422 -9.99 25.98 -34.18
C GLY A 422 -10.16 24.48 -34.08
N MET A 423 -11.11 24.02 -33.27
CA MET A 423 -11.46 22.62 -33.09
C MET A 423 -12.99 22.46 -33.09
N LEU A 424 -13.47 21.32 -33.54
CA LEU A 424 -14.88 20.93 -33.51
C LEU A 424 -15.05 19.69 -32.66
N LEU A 425 -15.85 19.79 -31.63
CA LEU A 425 -16.27 18.64 -30.80
C LEU A 425 -17.59 18.14 -31.39
N THR A 426 -17.65 16.86 -31.78
CA THR A 426 -18.79 16.27 -32.49
C THR A 426 -19.45 15.16 -31.68
N GLY A 427 -20.71 14.89 -31.99
CA GLY A 427 -21.52 13.88 -31.31
C GLY A 427 -21.70 14.19 -29.83
N CYS A 428 -21.85 15.46 -29.48
CA CYS A 428 -22.02 15.92 -28.11
C CYS A 428 -23.41 15.55 -27.57
N LYS A 429 -23.40 14.79 -26.46
CA LYS A 429 -24.61 14.57 -25.65
C LYS A 429 -24.76 15.75 -24.71
N ARG A 430 -25.76 16.59 -24.99
CA ARG A 430 -26.15 17.75 -24.17
C ARG A 430 -26.88 17.29 -22.93
N GLY A 431 -26.77 18.01 -21.83
CA GLY A 431 -27.39 17.62 -20.56
C GLY A 431 -26.95 16.23 -20.10
N ALA A 432 -25.69 15.90 -20.27
CA ALA A 432 -25.17 14.56 -19.92
C ALA A 432 -25.41 14.24 -18.45
N TRP A 433 -25.57 12.94 -18.16
CA TRP A 433 -25.80 12.36 -16.81
C TRP A 433 -26.98 12.97 -16.04
N GLY A 434 -28.00 13.50 -16.75
CA GLY A 434 -29.22 14.07 -16.13
C GLY A 434 -29.12 15.54 -15.75
N THR A 435 -28.08 16.24 -16.19
CA THR A 435 -28.05 17.72 -16.15
C THR A 435 -28.93 18.30 -17.25
N GLN A 436 -29.20 19.57 -17.19
CA GLN A 436 -30.12 20.21 -18.15
C GLN A 436 -29.37 20.96 -19.27
N ALA A 437 -29.65 20.62 -20.53
CA ALA A 437 -29.13 21.35 -21.68
C ALA A 437 -29.68 22.77 -21.72
N ALA A 438 -28.80 23.73 -22.00
CA ALA A 438 -29.16 25.16 -22.10
C ALA A 438 -28.49 25.85 -23.31
N ALA A 439 -28.99 27.01 -23.69
CA ALA A 439 -28.34 27.88 -24.67
C ALA A 439 -27.20 28.66 -23.98
N HIS A 440 -26.05 28.80 -24.66
CA HIS A 440 -24.88 29.52 -24.14
C HIS A 440 -24.37 30.52 -25.18
N ASN A 441 -23.95 31.69 -24.74
CA ASN A 441 -23.40 32.72 -25.62
C ASN A 441 -21.94 32.40 -26.00
N LYS A 442 -21.52 32.85 -27.15
CA LYS A 442 -20.12 32.91 -27.55
C LYS A 442 -19.26 33.49 -26.43
N LYS A 443 -18.07 32.93 -26.22
CA LYS A 443 -17.11 33.27 -25.15
C LYS A 443 -17.53 32.88 -23.73
N THR A 444 -18.69 32.25 -23.52
CA THR A 444 -18.97 31.63 -22.20
C THR A 444 -17.88 30.63 -21.88
N PRO A 445 -17.28 30.64 -20.66
CA PRO A 445 -16.27 29.67 -20.27
C PRO A 445 -16.82 28.23 -20.33
N LEU A 446 -16.15 27.39 -21.08
CA LEU A 446 -16.41 25.97 -21.19
C LEU A 446 -15.20 25.23 -20.56
N TYR A 447 -15.43 24.45 -19.52
CA TYR A 447 -14.38 23.78 -18.81
C TYR A 447 -14.25 22.33 -19.31
N LYS A 448 -13.01 21.90 -19.66
CA LYS A 448 -12.71 20.49 -19.85
C LYS A 448 -12.47 19.89 -18.48
N LEU A 449 -13.25 18.88 -18.10
CA LEU A 449 -13.11 18.19 -16.82
C LEU A 449 -12.06 17.10 -16.92
N SER A 450 -11.39 16.83 -15.80
CA SER A 450 -10.53 15.67 -15.64
C SER A 450 -11.36 14.45 -15.24
N ASP A 451 -11.03 13.30 -15.80
CA ASP A 451 -11.63 12.02 -15.45
C ASP A 451 -10.57 10.93 -15.24
N HIS A 452 -10.97 9.81 -14.71
CA HIS A 452 -10.13 8.63 -14.48
C HIS A 452 -10.62 7.44 -15.32
N ALA A 453 -9.72 6.49 -15.59
CA ALA A 453 -10.00 5.27 -16.37
C ALA A 453 -11.17 4.43 -15.80
N TYR A 454 -11.50 4.57 -14.56
CA TYR A 454 -12.69 3.97 -13.93
C TYR A 454 -14.01 4.64 -14.32
N ARG A 455 -13.98 5.54 -15.29
CA ARG A 455 -15.15 6.31 -15.80
C ARG A 455 -15.81 7.14 -14.71
N VAL A 456 -15.00 7.80 -13.91
CA VAL A 456 -15.39 8.70 -12.82
C VAL A 456 -14.83 10.09 -13.05
N LEU A 457 -15.49 11.11 -12.51
CA LEU A 457 -15.01 12.47 -12.41
C LEU A 457 -14.16 12.63 -11.12
N LEU A 458 -13.47 13.73 -11.01
CA LEU A 458 -12.56 14.01 -9.91
C LEU A 458 -12.96 15.33 -9.23
N PRO A 459 -12.76 15.48 -7.92
CA PRO A 459 -12.97 16.73 -7.20
C PRO A 459 -11.74 17.64 -7.27
N ASP A 460 -11.93 18.97 -7.29
CA ASP A 460 -10.89 19.92 -6.90
C ASP A 460 -10.62 19.85 -5.39
N LEU A 461 -9.67 20.62 -4.85
CA LEU A 461 -9.35 20.58 -3.42
C LEU A 461 -10.53 20.97 -2.51
N THR A 462 -11.43 21.84 -2.98
CA THR A 462 -12.59 22.27 -2.19
C THR A 462 -13.64 21.16 -2.11
N LEU A 463 -13.93 20.50 -3.23
CA LEU A 463 -14.84 19.37 -3.24
C LEU A 463 -14.23 18.16 -2.57
N GLN A 464 -12.92 17.95 -2.71
CA GLN A 464 -12.16 16.93 -2.00
C GLN A 464 -12.35 17.03 -0.49
N ASP A 465 -12.30 18.23 0.08
CA ASP A 465 -12.59 18.46 1.51
C ASP A 465 -14.01 18.04 1.89
N SER A 466 -14.99 18.36 1.05
CA SER A 466 -16.39 17.95 1.29
C SER A 466 -16.58 16.43 1.21
N VAL A 467 -15.88 15.77 0.30
CA VAL A 467 -15.87 14.30 0.19
C VAL A 467 -15.25 13.66 1.43
N ALA A 468 -14.12 14.20 1.91
CA ALA A 468 -13.48 13.75 3.14
C ALA A 468 -14.39 13.91 4.38
N ASP A 469 -15.09 15.05 4.49
CA ASP A 469 -16.05 15.33 5.57
C ASP A 469 -17.21 14.31 5.56
N ARG A 470 -17.72 13.97 4.38
CA ARG A 470 -18.78 12.97 4.24
C ARG A 470 -18.33 11.58 4.66
N LEU A 471 -17.14 11.16 4.22
CA LEU A 471 -16.59 9.88 4.61
C LEU A 471 -16.37 9.80 6.12
N ALA A 472 -15.78 10.84 6.71
CA ALA A 472 -15.60 10.90 8.17
C ALA A 472 -16.97 10.86 8.91
N ALA A 473 -17.98 11.55 8.38
CA ALA A 473 -19.33 11.51 8.95
C ALA A 473 -19.95 10.11 8.88
N ARG A 474 -19.77 9.36 7.76
CA ARG A 474 -20.21 7.96 7.66
C ARG A 474 -19.57 7.08 8.73
N MET A 475 -18.26 7.19 8.93
CA MET A 475 -17.55 6.48 9.98
C MET A 475 -18.09 6.80 11.36
N ASN A 476 -18.25 8.09 11.67
CA ASN A 476 -18.74 8.56 12.98
C ASN A 476 -20.20 8.16 13.26
N ASN A 477 -21.08 8.29 12.26
CA ASN A 477 -22.51 7.99 12.42
C ASN A 477 -22.79 6.51 12.66
N THR A 478 -21.97 5.65 12.05
CA THR A 478 -22.18 4.20 12.06
C THR A 478 -21.31 3.46 13.07
N GLY A 479 -20.19 4.08 13.51
CA GLY A 479 -19.22 3.43 14.38
C GLY A 479 -18.31 2.42 13.67
N LEU A 480 -18.21 2.49 12.33
CA LEU A 480 -17.26 1.71 11.55
C LEU A 480 -15.83 2.03 12.02
N CYS A 481 -15.04 0.99 12.32
CA CYS A 481 -13.72 1.14 12.93
C CYS A 481 -12.56 0.70 12.00
N GLN A 482 -12.85 0.46 10.72
CA GLN A 482 -11.84 0.19 9.71
C GLN A 482 -12.26 0.82 8.37
N VAL A 483 -11.29 1.42 7.67
CA VAL A 483 -11.49 1.98 6.32
C VAL A 483 -10.27 1.73 5.45
N SER A 484 -10.50 1.40 4.18
CA SER A 484 -9.45 1.40 3.16
C SER A 484 -9.63 2.62 2.27
N PHE A 485 -8.61 3.47 2.23
CA PHE A 485 -8.55 4.63 1.34
C PHE A 485 -7.96 4.22 -0.01
N ASP A 486 -8.70 3.45 -0.80
CA ASP A 486 -8.35 3.25 -2.19
C ASP A 486 -8.78 4.45 -3.04
N GLY A 487 -8.23 4.58 -4.26
CA GLY A 487 -8.53 5.70 -5.14
C GLY A 487 -7.85 7.03 -4.75
N LEU A 488 -6.87 7.02 -3.84
CA LEU A 488 -6.12 8.24 -3.46
C LEU A 488 -5.26 8.81 -4.60
N GLU A 489 -5.00 8.05 -5.65
CA GLU A 489 -4.38 8.55 -6.87
C GLU A 489 -5.22 9.68 -7.52
N GLY A 490 -6.52 9.69 -7.33
CA GLY A 490 -7.40 10.78 -7.75
C GLY A 490 -6.97 12.14 -7.20
N CYS A 491 -6.41 12.19 -5.98
CA CYS A 491 -5.90 13.43 -5.39
C CYS A 491 -4.78 14.06 -6.22
N SER A 492 -3.92 13.23 -6.84
CA SER A 492 -2.77 13.69 -7.62
C SER A 492 -3.16 14.50 -8.86
N TYR A 493 -4.37 14.29 -9.38
CA TYR A 493 -4.88 15.03 -10.54
C TYR A 493 -5.12 16.51 -10.26
N THR A 494 -5.24 16.91 -9.01
CA THR A 494 -5.36 18.34 -8.65
C THR A 494 -4.11 19.16 -8.98
N GLY A 495 -2.98 18.50 -9.30
CA GLY A 495 -1.70 19.15 -9.54
C GLY A 495 -0.96 19.59 -8.28
N HIS A 496 -1.43 19.15 -7.11
CA HIS A 496 -0.81 19.47 -5.81
C HIS A 496 -0.06 18.31 -5.18
N GLU A 497 0.13 17.21 -5.93
CA GLU A 497 0.98 16.08 -5.57
C GLU A 497 0.56 15.45 -4.21
N GLU A 498 1.54 15.12 -3.38
CA GLU A 498 1.32 14.51 -2.08
C GLU A 498 0.54 15.40 -1.10
N TYR A 499 0.62 16.74 -1.25
CA TYR A 499 -0.16 17.67 -0.42
C TYR A 499 -1.67 17.39 -0.52
N ALA A 500 -2.20 17.16 -1.74
CA ALA A 500 -3.61 16.89 -1.92
C ALA A 500 -4.04 15.59 -1.23
N THR A 501 -3.23 14.54 -1.36
CA THR A 501 -3.48 13.25 -0.72
C THR A 501 -3.41 13.36 0.81
N SER A 502 -2.37 14.03 1.31
CA SER A 502 -2.20 14.27 2.76
C SER A 502 -3.36 15.10 3.32
N ARG A 503 -3.82 16.12 2.59
CA ARG A 503 -4.96 16.96 3.00
C ARG A 503 -6.24 16.14 3.15
N PHE A 504 -6.55 15.27 2.18
CA PHE A 504 -7.74 14.42 2.23
C PHE A 504 -7.76 13.51 3.45
N VAL A 505 -6.70 12.73 3.64
CA VAL A 505 -6.63 11.73 4.72
C VAL A 505 -6.54 12.42 6.10
N THR A 506 -5.73 13.48 6.22
CA THR A 506 -5.62 14.25 7.47
C THR A 506 -6.97 14.85 7.85
N ARG A 507 -7.75 15.32 6.86
CA ARG A 507 -9.09 15.87 7.13
C ARG A 507 -10.04 14.80 7.64
N CYS A 508 -10.02 13.59 7.08
CA CYS A 508 -10.78 12.45 7.62
C CYS A 508 -10.35 12.12 9.05
N TYR A 509 -9.04 11.95 9.27
CA TYR A 509 -8.46 11.60 10.56
C TYR A 509 -8.85 12.58 11.67
N ASN A 510 -8.71 13.87 11.42
CA ASN A 510 -9.01 14.90 12.41
C ASN A 510 -10.48 14.98 12.83
N GLN A 511 -11.38 14.37 12.06
CA GLN A 511 -12.81 14.35 12.36
C GLN A 511 -13.28 13.05 13.00
N TRP A 512 -12.48 11.99 13.01
CA TRP A 512 -12.86 10.72 13.66
C TRP A 512 -13.05 10.91 15.16
N LYS A 513 -14.13 10.34 15.68
CA LYS A 513 -14.52 10.42 17.10
C LYS A 513 -14.19 9.13 17.86
N HIS A 514 -13.59 8.16 17.21
CA HIS A 514 -13.19 6.88 17.75
C HIS A 514 -11.97 6.34 16.98
N GLU A 515 -11.34 5.32 17.50
CA GLU A 515 -10.21 4.65 16.87
C GLU A 515 -10.63 4.00 15.53
N VAL A 516 -9.84 4.22 14.48
CA VAL A 516 -10.08 3.68 13.14
C VAL A 516 -8.79 3.08 12.61
N ILE A 517 -8.81 1.78 12.34
CA ILE A 517 -7.77 1.13 11.54
C ILE A 517 -7.92 1.58 10.10
N ASN A 518 -6.83 1.99 9.48
CA ASN A 518 -6.87 2.38 8.08
C ASN A 518 -5.65 1.90 7.30
N ASP A 519 -5.89 1.62 6.04
CA ASP A 519 -4.91 1.39 4.99
C ASP A 519 -5.28 2.20 3.75
N ALA A 520 -4.41 2.22 2.73
CA ALA A 520 -4.64 3.05 1.56
C ALA A 520 -3.93 2.50 0.31
N SER A 521 -4.32 2.99 -0.87
CA SER A 521 -3.59 2.77 -2.12
C SER A 521 -2.27 3.55 -2.20
N ARG A 522 -2.08 4.59 -1.38
CA ARG A 522 -0.90 5.44 -1.37
C ARG A 522 -0.34 5.64 0.03
N LEU A 523 1.00 5.64 0.12
CA LEU A 523 1.75 6.01 1.32
C LEU A 523 2.75 7.10 0.94
N ASN A 524 2.77 8.17 1.71
CA ASN A 524 3.78 9.22 1.63
C ASN A 524 4.28 9.60 3.02
N HIS A 525 5.22 10.53 3.09
CA HIS A 525 5.88 10.94 4.33
C HIS A 525 4.88 11.40 5.41
N ASN A 526 3.91 12.25 5.06
CA ASN A 526 2.90 12.73 6.01
C ASN A 526 1.89 11.65 6.39
N LEU A 527 1.47 10.82 5.43
CA LEU A 527 0.50 9.74 5.65
C LEU A 527 1.07 8.59 6.48
N TRP A 528 2.40 8.48 6.56
CA TRP A 528 3.04 7.52 7.45
C TRP A 528 2.55 7.69 8.89
N HIS A 529 2.35 8.91 9.37
CA HIS A 529 1.86 9.19 10.71
C HIS A 529 0.40 8.76 10.93
N ILE A 530 -0.43 8.72 9.88
CA ILE A 530 -1.87 8.44 9.98
C ILE A 530 -2.18 6.97 9.69
N HIS A 531 -1.63 6.40 8.61
CA HIS A 531 -1.96 5.04 8.22
C HIS A 531 -1.50 4.04 9.27
N THR A 532 -2.42 3.16 9.67
CA THR A 532 -2.14 2.15 10.69
C THR A 532 -1.41 0.95 10.11
N ARG A 533 -1.65 0.65 8.84
CA ARG A 533 -1.01 -0.41 8.06
C ARG A 533 -1.14 -0.14 6.58
N MET A 534 -0.41 -0.88 5.74
CA MET A 534 -0.61 -0.94 4.30
C MET A 534 -0.80 -2.39 3.90
N ASN A 535 -1.83 -2.69 3.14
CA ASN A 535 -2.16 -4.05 2.74
C ASN A 535 -2.28 -4.16 1.22
N TRP A 536 -1.13 -4.01 0.55
CA TRP A 536 -1.03 -4.09 -0.90
C TRP A 536 -0.86 -5.53 -1.38
N GLY A 537 -1.35 -5.82 -2.56
CA GLY A 537 -1.27 -7.13 -3.20
C GLY A 537 -2.64 -7.77 -3.33
N GLU A 538 -3.32 -7.52 -4.45
CA GLU A 538 -4.66 -8.03 -4.73
C GLU A 538 -4.62 -9.43 -5.32
N PRO A 539 -5.62 -10.29 -5.04
CA PRO A 539 -5.60 -11.69 -5.46
C PRO A 539 -6.17 -11.94 -6.86
N TRP A 540 -6.49 -10.90 -7.60
CA TRP A 540 -7.27 -11.02 -8.84
C TRP A 540 -6.47 -11.65 -9.97
N GLY A 541 -7.10 -12.62 -10.66
CA GLY A 541 -6.58 -13.19 -11.88
C GLY A 541 -5.53 -14.30 -11.73
N GLU A 542 -5.11 -14.65 -10.50
CA GLU A 542 -4.08 -15.66 -10.22
C GLU A 542 -4.50 -16.61 -9.10
N ALA A 543 -3.86 -17.79 -9.05
CA ALA A 543 -4.00 -18.71 -7.94
C ALA A 543 -3.28 -18.18 -6.68
N MET A 544 -3.65 -18.69 -5.50
CA MET A 544 -3.10 -18.22 -4.21
C MET A 544 -1.56 -18.31 -4.17
N ARG A 545 -0.99 -19.38 -4.69
CA ARG A 545 0.46 -19.64 -4.65
C ARG A 545 1.27 -18.88 -5.71
N THR A 546 0.62 -18.29 -6.71
CA THR A 546 1.29 -17.59 -7.81
C THR A 546 1.08 -16.09 -7.79
N GLY A 547 0.00 -15.63 -7.12
CA GLY A 547 -0.39 -14.23 -7.11
C GLY A 547 0.56 -13.34 -6.35
N GLN A 548 1.28 -12.47 -7.06
CA GLN A 548 2.07 -11.37 -6.50
C GLN A 548 3.14 -11.76 -5.46
N VAL A 549 3.65 -12.99 -5.46
CA VAL A 549 4.60 -13.51 -4.47
C VAL A 549 5.82 -12.60 -4.31
N ALA A 550 6.49 -12.27 -5.42
CA ALA A 550 7.67 -11.42 -5.41
C ALA A 550 7.37 -10.01 -4.85
N SER A 551 6.19 -9.45 -5.19
CA SER A 551 5.76 -8.14 -4.68
C SER A 551 5.50 -8.19 -3.19
N ARG A 552 4.87 -9.24 -2.67
CA ARG A 552 4.61 -9.43 -1.24
C ARG A 552 5.90 -9.48 -0.43
N ILE A 553 6.91 -10.20 -0.92
CA ILE A 553 8.23 -10.28 -0.28
C ILE A 553 8.91 -8.90 -0.24
N LYS A 554 8.93 -8.18 -1.38
CA LYS A 554 9.47 -6.81 -1.44
C LYS A 554 8.74 -5.84 -0.51
N ASN A 555 7.42 -5.98 -0.38
CA ASN A 555 6.64 -5.18 0.53
C ASN A 555 7.07 -5.37 1.99
N GLN A 556 7.46 -6.60 2.41
CA GLN A 556 7.95 -6.84 3.77
C GLN A 556 9.26 -6.11 4.05
N GLU A 557 10.18 -6.05 3.09
CA GLU A 557 11.41 -5.28 3.19
C GLU A 557 11.11 -3.77 3.26
N PHE A 558 10.20 -3.29 2.42
CA PHE A 558 9.76 -1.90 2.42
C PHE A 558 9.14 -1.49 3.75
N PHE A 559 8.23 -2.29 4.32
CA PHE A 559 7.62 -1.98 5.62
C PHE A 559 8.65 -1.96 6.74
N ARG A 560 9.58 -2.90 6.77
CA ARG A 560 10.63 -2.96 7.81
C ARG A 560 11.55 -1.74 7.77
N ARG A 561 12.07 -1.37 6.58
CA ARG A 561 12.97 -0.21 6.49
C ARG A 561 12.27 1.11 6.79
N ASN A 562 10.95 1.17 6.57
CA ASN A 562 10.13 2.34 6.89
C ASN A 562 9.48 2.28 8.29
N LEU A 563 9.89 1.33 9.15
CA LEU A 563 9.39 1.19 10.52
C LEU A 563 7.85 1.11 10.58
N PHE A 564 7.24 0.33 9.68
CA PHE A 564 5.81 0.30 9.46
C PHE A 564 5.21 -1.07 9.77
N PRO A 565 3.97 -1.17 10.32
CA PRO A 565 3.28 -2.44 10.52
C PRO A 565 3.13 -3.24 9.23
N ARG A 566 3.33 -4.56 9.31
CA ARG A 566 3.47 -5.44 8.15
C ARG A 566 2.17 -6.15 7.81
N MET A 567 1.78 -6.08 6.56
CA MET A 567 0.70 -6.88 5.98
C MET A 567 1.22 -7.63 4.75
N LEU A 568 0.75 -8.85 4.54
CA LEU A 568 1.20 -9.71 3.45
C LEU A 568 0.41 -9.48 2.14
N GLY A 569 -0.71 -8.75 2.19
CA GLY A 569 -1.59 -8.52 1.07
C GLY A 569 -2.93 -9.25 1.20
N TRP A 570 -3.66 -9.31 0.09
CA TRP A 570 -4.97 -9.96 0.01
C TRP A 570 -4.84 -11.34 -0.61
N PHE A 571 -5.56 -12.30 -0.06
CA PHE A 571 -5.72 -13.65 -0.61
C PHE A 571 -7.19 -13.94 -0.87
N LEU A 572 -7.48 -14.94 -1.71
CA LEU A 572 -8.84 -15.28 -2.10
C LEU A 572 -9.12 -16.76 -1.90
N ILE A 573 -10.09 -17.06 -1.05
CA ILE A 573 -10.72 -18.38 -1.01
C ILE A 573 -11.81 -18.41 -2.10
N ARG A 574 -11.71 -19.34 -3.05
CA ARG A 574 -12.60 -19.45 -4.20
C ARG A 574 -13.21 -20.84 -4.37
N LEU A 575 -14.32 -20.88 -5.04
CA LEU A 575 -14.89 -22.11 -5.60
C LEU A 575 -14.19 -22.46 -6.93
N SER A 576 -14.30 -23.69 -7.37
CA SER A 576 -13.82 -24.12 -8.66
C SER A 576 -14.55 -23.40 -9.80
N ASP A 577 -13.82 -22.92 -10.76
CA ASP A 577 -14.33 -22.35 -12.02
C ASP A 577 -13.59 -22.94 -13.23
N LYS A 578 -13.73 -22.33 -14.40
CA LYS A 578 -13.07 -22.79 -15.63
C LYS A 578 -11.54 -22.67 -15.62
N LYS A 579 -11.00 -21.76 -14.82
CA LYS A 579 -9.57 -21.43 -14.78
C LYS A 579 -8.89 -21.95 -13.52
N PHE A 580 -9.59 -21.98 -12.40
CA PHE A 580 -9.03 -22.27 -11.09
C PHE A 580 -9.75 -23.42 -10.40
N GLU A 581 -8.98 -24.23 -9.69
CA GLU A 581 -9.52 -25.20 -8.73
C GLU A 581 -10.08 -24.47 -7.49
N CYS A 582 -10.93 -25.18 -6.74
CA CYS A 582 -11.35 -24.75 -5.42
C CYS A 582 -10.16 -24.66 -4.49
N THR A 583 -10.13 -23.65 -3.62
CA THR A 583 -9.02 -23.46 -2.67
C THR A 583 -8.92 -24.64 -1.71
N SER A 584 -7.77 -25.29 -1.68
CA SER A 584 -7.49 -26.39 -0.76
C SER A 584 -6.96 -25.89 0.59
N LEU A 585 -6.90 -26.78 1.60
CA LEU A 585 -6.26 -26.48 2.86
C LEU A 585 -4.77 -26.18 2.67
N GLU A 586 -4.08 -26.93 1.81
CA GLU A 586 -2.67 -26.75 1.51
C GLU A 586 -2.39 -25.39 0.86
N ASP A 587 -3.27 -24.91 -0.01
CA ASP A 587 -3.15 -23.55 -0.59
C ASP A 587 -3.29 -22.47 0.48
N LEU A 588 -4.23 -22.65 1.40
CA LEU A 588 -4.42 -21.71 2.51
C LEU A 588 -3.24 -21.75 3.47
N GLU A 589 -2.79 -22.92 3.89
CA GLU A 589 -1.67 -23.05 4.84
C GLU A 589 -0.35 -22.54 4.27
N TRP A 590 -0.16 -22.60 2.96
CA TRP A 590 0.96 -21.95 2.29
C TRP A 590 0.95 -20.44 2.56
N ALA A 591 -0.17 -19.76 2.41
CA ALA A 591 -0.28 -18.32 2.72
C ALA A 591 -0.16 -18.01 4.21
N LEU A 592 -0.70 -18.89 5.07
CA LEU A 592 -0.64 -18.74 6.53
C LEU A 592 0.76 -18.94 7.08
N SER A 593 1.53 -19.88 6.50
CA SER A 593 2.93 -20.10 6.87
C SER A 593 3.81 -18.89 6.51
N GLU A 594 3.62 -18.28 5.33
CA GLU A 594 4.30 -17.04 4.98
C GLU A 594 3.93 -15.89 5.95
N SER A 595 2.63 -15.78 6.29
CA SER A 595 2.16 -14.80 7.29
C SER A 595 2.88 -14.97 8.63
N ALA A 596 3.02 -16.18 9.12
CA ALA A 596 3.76 -16.49 10.35
C ALA A 596 5.27 -16.21 10.19
N GLY A 597 5.86 -16.59 9.06
CA GLY A 597 7.28 -16.40 8.77
C GLY A 597 7.69 -14.93 8.66
N PHE A 598 6.86 -14.09 8.08
CA PHE A 598 7.08 -12.64 8.01
C PHE A 598 6.60 -11.90 9.27
N ASP A 599 5.87 -12.55 10.17
CA ASP A 599 5.09 -11.93 11.24
C ASP A 599 4.26 -10.76 10.69
N ALA A 600 3.47 -11.06 9.66
CA ALA A 600 2.67 -10.08 8.92
C ALA A 600 1.18 -10.49 8.90
N GLY A 601 0.28 -9.53 9.07
CA GLY A 601 -1.15 -9.76 8.88
C GLY A 601 -1.50 -9.96 7.40
N TYR A 602 -2.76 -10.27 7.13
CA TYR A 602 -3.29 -10.44 5.76
C TYR A 602 -4.78 -10.13 5.70
N ALA A 603 -5.30 -9.93 4.50
CA ALA A 603 -6.73 -9.95 4.23
C ALA A 603 -7.11 -11.25 3.51
N MET A 604 -8.16 -11.91 3.98
CA MET A 604 -8.74 -13.06 3.29
C MET A 604 -10.06 -12.66 2.64
N THR A 605 -10.10 -12.64 1.33
CA THR A 605 -11.34 -12.40 0.58
C THR A 605 -12.10 -13.70 0.43
N CYS A 606 -13.36 -13.71 0.83
CA CYS A 606 -14.25 -14.83 0.66
C CYS A 606 -15.70 -14.32 0.62
N ASN A 607 -16.34 -14.39 -0.53
CA ASN A 607 -17.72 -13.94 -0.65
C ASN A 607 -18.69 -14.90 0.03
N THR A 608 -19.91 -14.42 0.32
CA THR A 608 -20.94 -15.19 1.02
C THR A 608 -21.35 -16.46 0.28
N SER A 609 -21.31 -16.46 -1.06
CA SER A 609 -21.58 -17.67 -1.85
C SER A 609 -20.51 -18.73 -1.64
N THR A 610 -19.23 -18.35 -1.62
CA THR A 610 -18.11 -19.25 -1.33
C THR A 610 -18.18 -19.77 0.09
N LEU A 611 -18.42 -18.91 1.08
CA LEU A 611 -18.59 -19.31 2.48
C LEU A 611 -19.70 -20.37 2.66
N LYS A 612 -20.75 -20.36 1.81
CA LYS A 612 -21.85 -21.32 1.86
C LYS A 612 -21.61 -22.62 1.10
N LYS A 613 -20.86 -22.56 -0.01
CA LYS A 613 -20.77 -23.66 -0.98
C LYS A 613 -19.46 -24.43 -0.93
N HIS A 614 -18.45 -23.92 -0.25
CA HIS A 614 -17.16 -24.60 -0.10
C HIS A 614 -17.25 -25.68 0.97
N GLY A 615 -17.11 -26.93 0.61
CA GLY A 615 -17.37 -28.07 1.50
C GLY A 615 -16.43 -28.18 2.71
N GLN A 616 -15.24 -27.56 2.64
CA GLN A 616 -14.25 -27.57 3.73
C GLN A 616 -14.09 -26.19 4.40
N ILE A 617 -15.03 -25.28 4.25
CA ILE A 617 -14.87 -23.89 4.72
C ILE A 617 -14.53 -23.82 6.22
N ASP A 618 -15.16 -24.61 7.07
CA ASP A 618 -14.92 -24.58 8.52
C ASP A 618 -13.53 -25.12 8.88
N ARG A 619 -13.01 -26.10 8.11
CA ARG A 619 -11.62 -26.55 8.24
C ARG A 619 -10.63 -25.44 7.87
N LEU A 620 -10.90 -24.68 6.80
CA LEU A 620 -10.11 -23.53 6.41
C LEU A 620 -10.15 -22.42 7.46
N MET A 621 -11.33 -22.11 8.00
CA MET A 621 -11.47 -21.09 9.06
C MET A 621 -10.74 -21.51 10.35
N THR A 622 -10.81 -22.79 10.72
CA THR A 622 -10.07 -23.32 11.88
C THR A 622 -8.56 -23.21 11.67
N ALA A 623 -8.04 -23.54 10.50
CA ALA A 623 -6.62 -23.37 10.19
C ALA A 623 -6.20 -21.90 10.30
N MET A 624 -6.99 -20.96 9.78
CA MET A 624 -6.75 -19.51 9.96
C MET A 624 -6.67 -19.14 11.45
N HIS A 625 -7.59 -19.64 12.26
CA HIS A 625 -7.59 -19.42 13.71
C HIS A 625 -6.27 -19.85 14.34
N ASP A 626 -5.87 -21.10 14.14
CA ASP A 626 -4.72 -21.69 14.80
C ASP A 626 -3.41 -21.01 14.38
N TRP A 627 -3.21 -20.77 13.11
CA TRP A 627 -2.05 -20.02 12.60
C TRP A 627 -1.99 -18.59 13.12
N ASN A 628 -3.12 -17.86 13.12
CA ASN A 628 -3.17 -16.49 13.63
C ASN A 628 -2.94 -16.42 15.13
N LEU A 629 -3.48 -17.36 15.89
CA LEU A 629 -3.27 -17.44 17.34
C LEU A 629 -1.77 -17.55 17.67
N LEU A 630 -1.06 -18.48 17.02
CA LEU A 630 0.37 -18.68 17.22
C LEU A 630 1.21 -17.48 16.74
N ARG A 631 0.89 -16.92 15.59
CA ARG A 631 1.57 -15.72 15.06
C ARG A 631 1.38 -14.52 16.01
N GLU A 632 0.15 -14.23 16.43
CA GLU A 632 -0.14 -13.11 17.33
C GLU A 632 0.51 -13.27 18.70
N ALA A 633 0.65 -14.51 19.17
CA ALA A 633 1.39 -14.83 20.41
C ALA A 633 2.93 -14.80 20.23
N ASN A 634 3.42 -14.59 18.99
CA ASN A 634 4.84 -14.53 18.64
C ASN A 634 5.66 -15.76 19.14
N VAL A 635 5.10 -16.96 18.96
CA VAL A 635 5.69 -18.20 19.49
C VAL A 635 6.69 -18.88 18.54
N PHE A 636 6.69 -18.50 17.25
CA PHE A 636 7.63 -19.06 16.28
C PHE A 636 9.04 -18.51 16.53
N THR A 637 10.02 -19.42 16.62
CA THR A 637 11.43 -19.04 16.73
C THR A 637 11.91 -18.33 15.44
N GLU A 638 13.01 -17.60 15.53
CA GLU A 638 13.59 -16.90 14.38
C GLU A 638 13.97 -17.88 13.25
N ASP A 639 14.45 -19.09 13.57
CA ASP A 639 14.73 -20.13 12.60
C ASP A 639 13.46 -20.66 11.92
N GLN A 640 12.40 -20.91 12.70
CA GLN A 640 11.11 -21.30 12.15
C GLN A 640 10.56 -20.21 11.24
N GLN A 641 10.57 -18.93 11.66
CA GLN A 641 10.14 -17.81 10.83
C GLN A 641 10.93 -17.73 9.52
N ARG A 642 12.25 -17.94 9.56
CA ARG A 642 13.10 -17.94 8.35
C ARG A 642 12.69 -19.03 7.36
N ARG A 643 12.34 -20.23 7.82
CA ARG A 643 11.88 -21.34 6.98
C ARG A 643 10.44 -21.14 6.49
N LEU A 644 9.55 -20.63 7.33
CA LEU A 644 8.14 -20.40 7.03
C LEU A 644 7.91 -19.32 5.94
N ARG A 645 8.83 -18.35 5.81
CA ARG A 645 8.73 -17.30 4.79
C ARG A 645 9.32 -17.65 3.42
N ASP A 646 9.82 -18.87 3.26
CA ASP A 646 10.28 -19.39 1.99
C ASP A 646 9.08 -19.89 1.17
N PRO A 647 8.70 -19.25 0.05
CA PRO A 647 7.52 -19.62 -0.72
C PRO A 647 7.65 -20.97 -1.45
N GLN A 648 8.85 -21.56 -1.45
CA GLN A 648 9.10 -22.88 -2.03
C GLN A 648 8.84 -24.03 -1.05
N THR A 649 8.69 -23.72 0.24
CA THR A 649 8.40 -24.73 1.28
C THR A 649 6.92 -24.71 1.64
N GLU A 650 6.41 -25.88 2.00
CA GLU A 650 5.02 -26.06 2.42
C GLU A 650 4.96 -26.61 3.83
N TRP A 651 3.95 -26.22 4.56
CA TRP A 651 3.78 -26.54 5.96
C TRP A 651 2.33 -26.88 6.27
N ASN A 652 2.15 -27.76 7.24
CA ASN A 652 0.84 -28.05 7.83
C ASN A 652 0.93 -27.91 9.34
N LEU A 653 -0.04 -27.27 9.93
CA LEU A 653 -0.17 -27.07 11.37
C LEU A 653 -1.30 -27.94 11.92
N GLU A 654 -1.01 -28.76 12.89
CA GLU A 654 -1.98 -29.64 13.54
C GLU A 654 -2.03 -29.36 15.04
N LYS A 655 -3.22 -29.11 15.56
CA LYS A 655 -3.42 -28.91 16.98
C LYS A 655 -3.33 -30.24 17.71
N LYS A 656 -2.38 -30.40 18.62
CA LYS A 656 -2.18 -31.58 19.45
C LYS A 656 -3.04 -31.52 20.71
N ASP A 657 -3.04 -30.38 21.39
CA ASP A 657 -3.82 -30.13 22.61
C ASP A 657 -4.05 -28.62 22.79
N ALA A 658 -4.49 -28.19 23.95
CA ALA A 658 -4.83 -26.79 24.22
C ALA A 658 -3.64 -25.82 24.10
N LYS A 659 -2.40 -26.31 24.29
CA LYS A 659 -1.17 -25.50 24.30
C LYS A 659 -0.15 -25.89 23.24
N HIS A 660 -0.25 -27.08 22.67
CA HIS A 660 0.77 -27.62 21.78
C HIS A 660 0.21 -27.83 20.37
N TYR A 661 1.01 -27.45 19.40
CA TYR A 661 0.76 -27.63 17.97
C TYR A 661 1.95 -28.36 17.35
N LEU A 662 1.67 -29.16 16.34
CA LEU A 662 2.67 -29.87 15.54
C LEU A 662 2.79 -29.18 14.18
N LEU A 663 3.98 -28.68 13.90
CA LEU A 663 4.34 -28.04 12.64
C LEU A 663 5.06 -29.03 11.75
N TYR A 664 4.40 -29.53 10.70
CA TYR A 664 4.92 -30.51 9.76
C TYR A 664 5.46 -29.81 8.52
N PRO A 665 6.72 -30.06 8.10
CA PRO A 665 7.13 -29.75 6.74
C PRO A 665 6.42 -30.71 5.79
N LEU A 666 5.96 -30.16 4.65
CA LEU A 666 5.30 -30.94 3.61
C LEU A 666 6.17 -31.05 2.36
N TYR A 667 6.00 -32.15 1.67
CA TYR A 667 6.37 -32.29 0.27
C TYR A 667 5.13 -32.59 -0.55
N THR A 668 4.89 -31.82 -1.58
CA THR A 668 3.82 -31.98 -2.55
C THR A 668 4.43 -32.39 -3.90
N SER A 669 4.04 -33.54 -4.42
CA SER A 669 4.51 -34.00 -5.72
C SER A 669 4.10 -33.06 -6.85
N GLN A 670 4.78 -33.15 -7.99
CA GLN A 670 4.22 -32.65 -9.24
C GLN A 670 2.82 -33.23 -9.47
N ARG A 671 2.04 -32.64 -10.35
CA ARG A 671 0.76 -33.18 -10.80
C ARG A 671 1.06 -34.29 -11.79
N PHE A 672 0.75 -35.52 -11.42
CA PHE A 672 0.81 -36.67 -12.30
C PHE A 672 -0.46 -36.72 -13.15
N HIS A 673 -0.30 -37.11 -14.42
CA HIS A 673 -1.41 -37.26 -15.39
C HIS A 673 -1.49 -38.67 -15.90
N CYS A 674 -2.72 -39.16 -16.09
CA CYS A 674 -3.03 -40.38 -16.79
C CYS A 674 -4.21 -40.10 -17.75
N ASP A 675 -3.88 -39.87 -19.02
CA ASP A 675 -4.88 -39.63 -20.06
C ASP A 675 -5.42 -40.94 -20.56
N LEU A 676 -6.67 -41.26 -20.22
CA LEU A 676 -7.34 -42.47 -20.65
C LEU A 676 -8.01 -42.33 -22.04
N THR A 677 -8.10 -41.11 -22.57
CA THR A 677 -8.79 -40.85 -23.86
C THR A 677 -8.03 -41.47 -25.05
N GLU A 678 -6.71 -41.63 -24.93
CA GLU A 678 -5.84 -42.18 -26.01
C GLU A 678 -5.68 -43.70 -25.95
N LEU A 679 -6.25 -44.38 -24.95
CA LEU A 679 -6.11 -45.82 -24.79
C LEU A 679 -6.80 -46.61 -25.91
N GLN A 680 -6.11 -47.62 -26.46
CA GLN A 680 -6.69 -48.56 -27.39
C GLN A 680 -7.62 -49.56 -26.68
N PRO A 681 -8.65 -50.10 -27.36
CA PRO A 681 -9.50 -51.14 -26.79
C PRO A 681 -8.69 -52.32 -26.26
N GLY A 682 -8.91 -52.72 -24.99
CA GLY A 682 -8.17 -53.79 -24.32
C GLY A 682 -6.82 -53.43 -23.73
N GLN A 683 -6.40 -52.18 -23.84
CA GLN A 683 -5.20 -51.69 -23.19
C GLN A 683 -5.51 -51.41 -21.69
N PRO A 684 -4.64 -51.83 -20.75
CA PRO A 684 -4.83 -51.54 -19.34
C PRO A 684 -4.91 -50.02 -19.04
N ALA A 685 -5.90 -49.61 -18.27
CA ALA A 685 -6.02 -48.24 -17.80
C ALA A 685 -5.10 -48.02 -16.59
N GLY A 686 -4.03 -47.26 -16.81
CA GLY A 686 -3.09 -46.93 -15.73
C GLY A 686 -1.84 -46.21 -16.22
N ALA A 687 -0.99 -45.83 -15.29
CA ALA A 687 0.27 -45.17 -15.55
C ALA A 687 1.29 -45.46 -14.41
N ASP A 688 2.55 -45.38 -14.77
CA ASP A 688 3.66 -45.45 -13.82
C ASP A 688 4.36 -44.08 -13.75
N TRP A 689 4.58 -43.60 -12.54
CA TRP A 689 5.24 -42.32 -12.30
C TRP A 689 6.42 -42.45 -11.37
N VAL A 690 7.42 -41.61 -11.53
CA VAL A 690 8.51 -41.48 -10.56
C VAL A 690 8.07 -40.45 -9.52
N LEU A 691 7.91 -40.89 -8.27
CA LEU A 691 7.63 -40.04 -7.13
C LEU A 691 8.92 -39.81 -6.37
N GLU A 692 9.42 -38.58 -6.38
CA GLU A 692 10.48 -38.17 -5.46
C GLU A 692 9.85 -37.80 -4.14
N ASN A 693 10.26 -38.52 -3.08
CA ASN A 693 9.66 -38.33 -1.76
C ASN A 693 10.76 -38.19 -0.69
N PRO A 694 10.91 -37.00 -0.05
CA PRO A 694 11.92 -36.79 0.98
C PRO A 694 11.50 -37.28 2.37
N PHE A 695 10.24 -37.67 2.58
CA PHE A 695 9.69 -38.01 3.89
C PHE A 695 9.05 -39.40 3.92
N ALA A 696 9.41 -40.22 4.89
CA ALA A 696 8.77 -41.50 5.21
C ALA A 696 7.63 -41.32 6.22
N GLY A 697 6.69 -40.42 5.94
CA GLY A 697 5.61 -40.06 6.86
C GLY A 697 4.23 -40.45 6.37
N ALA A 698 3.21 -39.99 7.09
CA ALA A 698 1.83 -40.16 6.68
C ALA A 698 1.58 -39.47 5.33
N THR A 699 0.80 -40.12 4.48
CA THR A 699 0.58 -39.72 3.09
C THR A 699 -0.86 -39.29 2.88
N LYS A 700 -1.04 -38.15 2.21
CA LYS A 700 -2.29 -37.71 1.65
C LYS A 700 -2.23 -37.89 0.11
N LEU A 701 -3.31 -38.38 -0.47
CA LEU A 701 -3.43 -38.53 -1.91
C LEU A 701 -4.67 -37.80 -2.39
N ARG A 702 -4.55 -37.06 -3.47
CA ARG A 702 -5.65 -36.39 -4.14
C ARG A 702 -5.67 -36.81 -5.61
N LEU A 703 -6.68 -37.60 -5.97
CA LEU A 703 -7.00 -37.96 -7.35
C LEU A 703 -8.17 -37.12 -7.81
N ARG A 704 -8.09 -36.55 -9.00
CA ARG A 704 -9.15 -35.79 -9.67
C ARG A 704 -9.45 -36.43 -11.01
N VAL A 705 -10.73 -36.60 -11.31
CA VAL A 705 -11.21 -37.03 -12.62
C VAL A 705 -11.65 -35.80 -13.41
N THR A 706 -11.08 -35.59 -14.60
CA THR A 706 -11.40 -34.48 -15.52
C THR A 706 -11.84 -35.03 -16.88
N GLY A 707 -12.38 -34.18 -17.74
CA GLY A 707 -13.00 -34.63 -18.99
C GLY A 707 -14.36 -35.29 -18.75
N ASP A 708 -14.79 -36.13 -19.66
CA ASP A 708 -16.08 -36.84 -19.57
C ASP A 708 -15.84 -38.30 -19.09
N GLY A 709 -16.82 -38.87 -18.40
CA GLY A 709 -16.78 -40.28 -17.97
C GLY A 709 -16.46 -40.46 -16.47
N TYR A 710 -15.96 -41.63 -16.13
CA TYR A 710 -15.66 -42.07 -14.75
C TYR A 710 -14.56 -43.12 -14.73
N ILE A 711 -14.04 -43.39 -13.54
CA ILE A 711 -13.21 -44.56 -13.25
C ILE A 711 -13.78 -45.36 -12.08
N ASP A 712 -13.55 -46.66 -12.09
CA ASP A 712 -13.89 -47.60 -11.02
C ASP A 712 -12.61 -48.18 -10.40
N LYS A 713 -12.65 -48.43 -9.09
CA LYS A 713 -11.60 -49.13 -8.30
C LYS A 713 -10.19 -48.57 -8.53
N PRO A 714 -9.96 -47.28 -8.40
CA PRO A 714 -8.60 -46.73 -8.51
C PRO A 714 -7.69 -47.39 -7.47
N THR A 715 -6.54 -47.88 -7.96
CA THR A 715 -5.53 -48.58 -7.17
C THR A 715 -4.17 -47.92 -7.34
N PHE A 716 -3.48 -47.70 -6.24
CA PHE A 716 -2.12 -47.18 -6.22
C PHE A 716 -1.18 -48.22 -5.60
N THR A 717 -0.06 -48.49 -6.27
CA THR A 717 0.94 -49.48 -5.85
C THR A 717 2.32 -48.83 -5.78
N THR A 718 3.03 -49.13 -4.72
CA THR A 718 4.46 -48.81 -4.54
C THR A 718 5.22 -50.12 -4.26
N PRO A 719 6.56 -50.14 -4.27
CA PRO A 719 7.31 -51.32 -3.84
C PRO A 719 7.01 -51.80 -2.42
N GLU A 720 6.41 -50.95 -1.57
CA GLU A 720 6.21 -51.16 -0.18
C GLU A 720 4.75 -51.49 0.22
N GLY A 721 3.82 -51.39 -0.74
CA GLY A 721 2.41 -51.64 -0.49
C GLY A 721 1.48 -51.14 -1.56
N ALA A 722 0.22 -51.54 -1.45
CA ALA A 722 -0.83 -51.09 -2.36
C ALA A 722 -2.06 -50.67 -1.59
N ILE A 723 -2.80 -49.74 -2.17
CA ILE A 723 -4.10 -49.26 -1.67
C ILE A 723 -5.11 -49.26 -2.82
N THR A 724 -6.26 -49.87 -2.59
CA THR A 724 -7.38 -49.89 -3.54
C THR A 724 -8.59 -49.20 -2.94
N PHE A 725 -9.26 -48.39 -3.74
CA PHE A 725 -10.51 -47.72 -3.36
C PHE A 725 -11.68 -48.36 -4.11
N PRO A 726 -12.51 -49.21 -3.44
CA PRO A 726 -13.65 -49.88 -4.10
C PRO A 726 -14.82 -48.91 -4.32
N CYS A 727 -14.60 -47.94 -5.18
CA CYS A 727 -15.56 -46.86 -5.49
C CYS A 727 -15.46 -46.43 -6.95
N ARG A 728 -16.52 -45.75 -7.38
CA ARG A 728 -16.55 -44.98 -8.64
C ARG A 728 -16.18 -43.53 -8.36
N VAL A 729 -15.38 -42.91 -9.23
CA VAL A 729 -15.10 -41.48 -9.23
C VAL A 729 -15.48 -40.92 -10.59
N GLU A 730 -16.41 -39.99 -10.63
CA GLU A 730 -16.96 -39.39 -11.84
C GLU A 730 -16.22 -38.10 -12.22
N SER A 731 -16.43 -37.66 -13.45
CA SER A 731 -15.94 -36.36 -13.94
C SER A 731 -16.28 -35.20 -12.96
N GLY A 732 -15.29 -34.35 -12.67
CA GLY A 732 -15.41 -33.24 -11.76
C GLY A 732 -15.32 -33.59 -10.26
N GLN A 733 -15.16 -34.87 -9.92
CA GLN A 733 -15.00 -35.33 -8.53
C GLN A 733 -13.53 -35.51 -8.15
N TYR A 734 -13.30 -35.49 -6.84
CA TYR A 734 -12.02 -35.85 -6.22
C TYR A 734 -12.21 -37.09 -5.33
N LEU A 735 -11.25 -38.01 -5.38
CA LEU A 735 -10.99 -38.98 -4.33
C LEU A 735 -9.83 -38.45 -3.48
N ILE A 736 -10.06 -38.30 -2.19
CA ILE A 736 -9.07 -37.78 -1.24
C ILE A 736 -8.83 -38.81 -0.15
N LEU A 737 -7.60 -39.30 -0.02
CA LEU A 737 -7.09 -40.01 1.13
C LEU A 737 -6.40 -38.99 2.04
N ASP A 738 -6.82 -38.90 3.32
CA ASP A 738 -6.18 -38.00 4.29
C ASP A 738 -5.12 -38.76 5.12
N TYR A 739 -4.30 -38.05 5.88
CA TYR A 739 -3.17 -38.57 6.65
C TYR A 739 -3.54 -39.60 7.70
N ASP A 740 -4.77 -39.64 8.17
CA ASP A 740 -5.30 -40.60 9.14
C ASP A 740 -5.81 -41.92 8.48
N GLY A 741 -5.68 -42.01 7.15
CA GLY A 741 -6.17 -43.17 6.37
C GLY A 741 -7.64 -43.07 5.99
N SER A 742 -8.35 -42.05 6.38
CA SER A 742 -9.75 -41.83 5.94
C SER A 742 -9.78 -41.44 4.45
N ALA A 743 -10.78 -41.93 3.72
CA ALA A 743 -10.95 -41.58 2.31
C ALA A 743 -12.37 -41.13 2.01
N ILE A 744 -12.47 -40.10 1.17
CA ILE A 744 -13.76 -39.50 0.77
C ILE A 744 -13.78 -39.19 -0.73
N ILE A 745 -14.98 -39.22 -1.30
CA ILE A 745 -15.26 -38.61 -2.60
C ILE A 745 -15.90 -37.26 -2.37
N THR A 746 -15.44 -36.25 -3.09
CA THR A 746 -16.00 -34.90 -3.04
C THR A 746 -16.36 -34.40 -4.45
N ASP A 747 -17.24 -33.42 -4.52
CA ASP A 747 -17.41 -32.60 -5.73
C ASP A 747 -16.22 -31.64 -5.95
N LYS A 748 -16.27 -30.88 -7.05
CA LYS A 748 -15.24 -29.91 -7.41
C LYS A 748 -15.06 -28.75 -6.39
N ASN A 749 -15.98 -28.59 -5.43
CA ASN A 749 -15.94 -27.60 -4.36
C ASN A 749 -15.66 -28.22 -2.98
N TYR A 750 -15.16 -29.45 -2.95
CA TYR A 750 -14.85 -30.23 -1.74
C TYR A 750 -16.07 -30.55 -0.87
N ASN A 751 -17.31 -30.50 -1.39
CA ASN A 751 -18.46 -31.04 -0.67
C ASN A 751 -18.38 -32.57 -0.67
N THR A 752 -18.38 -33.18 0.52
CA THR A 752 -18.32 -34.65 0.64
C THR A 752 -19.57 -35.27 0.06
N LEU A 753 -19.36 -36.18 -0.92
CA LEU A 753 -20.43 -36.98 -1.56
C LEU A 753 -20.57 -38.34 -0.89
N SER A 754 -19.42 -38.97 -0.58
CA SER A 754 -19.39 -40.27 0.11
C SER A 754 -18.07 -40.50 0.84
N THR A 755 -18.11 -41.41 1.81
CA THR A 755 -16.91 -41.98 2.44
C THR A 755 -16.54 -43.28 1.76
N VAL A 756 -15.25 -43.55 1.65
CA VAL A 756 -14.74 -44.77 1.00
C VAL A 756 -13.90 -45.53 2.00
N LYS A 757 -14.19 -46.84 2.14
CA LYS A 757 -13.32 -47.73 2.91
C LYS A 757 -12.23 -48.25 1.98
N ALA A 758 -11.03 -47.73 2.11
CA ALA A 758 -9.90 -48.19 1.35
C ALA A 758 -9.45 -49.60 1.79
N GLU A 759 -8.93 -50.38 0.87
CA GLU A 759 -8.33 -51.70 1.11
C GLU A 759 -6.81 -51.62 0.95
N GLY A 760 -6.06 -52.04 1.95
CA GLY A 760 -4.62 -51.91 2.00
C GLY A 760 -4.14 -50.57 2.57
N ALA A 761 -2.89 -50.23 2.30
CA ALA A 761 -2.28 -48.97 2.73
C ALA A 761 -1.19 -48.53 1.77
N LEU A 762 -1.19 -47.26 1.41
CA LEU A 762 -0.12 -46.66 0.65
C LEU A 762 1.06 -46.34 1.59
N LYS A 763 2.18 -47.00 1.36
CA LYS A 763 3.44 -46.80 2.09
C LYS A 763 4.46 -46.20 1.18
N LEU A 764 5.15 -45.17 1.63
CA LEU A 764 6.20 -44.46 0.89
C LEU A 764 7.45 -44.34 1.77
N SER A 765 8.59 -44.72 1.21
CA SER A 765 9.90 -44.48 1.82
C SER A 765 10.42 -43.07 1.47
N ALA A 766 11.40 -42.59 2.26
CA ALA A 766 12.08 -41.31 2.02
C ALA A 766 13.11 -41.45 0.88
N GLN A 767 12.67 -41.80 -0.31
CA GLN A 767 13.50 -41.93 -1.53
C GLN A 767 12.61 -41.89 -2.77
N ALA A 768 13.23 -41.72 -3.92
CA ALA A 768 12.54 -41.87 -5.19
C ALA A 768 12.00 -43.30 -5.35
N SER A 769 10.76 -43.44 -5.73
CA SER A 769 10.10 -44.75 -5.95
C SER A 769 9.12 -44.66 -7.12
N THR A 770 8.78 -45.85 -7.68
CA THR A 770 7.70 -45.92 -8.67
C THR A 770 6.34 -45.89 -7.95
N LEU A 771 5.45 -45.00 -8.39
CA LEU A 771 4.04 -45.00 -8.03
C LEU A 771 3.25 -45.50 -9.27
N SER A 772 2.74 -46.69 -9.17
CA SER A 772 1.88 -47.27 -10.23
C SER A 772 0.42 -46.97 -9.90
N PHE A 773 -0.31 -46.51 -10.90
CA PHE A 773 -1.76 -46.28 -10.84
C PHE A 773 -2.45 -47.20 -11.80
N THR A 774 -3.54 -47.82 -11.39
CA THR A 774 -4.45 -48.61 -12.25
C THR A 774 -5.91 -48.32 -11.86
N CYS A 775 -6.80 -48.47 -12.84
CA CYS A 775 -8.24 -48.36 -12.59
C CYS A 775 -9.00 -49.20 -13.63
N GLU A 776 -10.32 -49.37 -13.36
CA GLU A 776 -11.27 -49.84 -14.39
C GLU A 776 -11.90 -48.59 -15.04
N ALA A 777 -11.93 -48.51 -16.35
CA ALA A 777 -12.55 -47.40 -17.07
C ALA A 777 -13.61 -47.91 -18.05
N ALA A 778 -14.57 -47.07 -18.39
CA ALA A 778 -15.56 -47.38 -19.41
C ALA A 778 -14.92 -47.56 -20.77
N ASP A 779 -15.59 -48.31 -21.68
CA ASP A 779 -15.13 -48.48 -23.07
C ASP A 779 -15.27 -47.18 -23.90
N THR A 780 -16.18 -46.31 -23.52
CA THR A 780 -16.45 -44.98 -24.10
C THR A 780 -16.39 -43.91 -23.03
N ASP A 781 -16.23 -42.61 -23.42
CA ASP A 781 -16.19 -41.48 -22.54
C ASP A 781 -15.12 -41.64 -21.42
N ARG A 782 -13.88 -41.86 -21.82
CA ARG A 782 -12.74 -42.04 -20.93
C ARG A 782 -12.18 -40.70 -20.46
N PRO A 783 -12.03 -40.52 -19.16
CA PRO A 783 -11.56 -39.26 -18.58
C PRO A 783 -10.03 -39.13 -18.61
N ASP A 784 -9.53 -37.95 -18.35
CA ASP A 784 -8.18 -37.68 -17.88
C ASP A 784 -8.13 -37.63 -16.34
N ILE A 785 -7.05 -38.13 -15.78
CA ILE A 785 -6.86 -38.27 -14.34
C ILE A 785 -5.63 -37.48 -13.90
N GLU A 786 -5.83 -36.67 -12.89
CA GLU A 786 -4.76 -35.94 -12.21
C GLU A 786 -4.55 -36.49 -10.80
N VAL A 787 -3.30 -36.72 -10.43
CA VAL A 787 -2.95 -37.24 -9.11
C VAL A 787 -1.88 -36.37 -8.46
N ARG A 788 -2.06 -36.05 -7.17
CA ARG A 788 -1.03 -35.47 -6.30
C ARG A 788 -0.86 -36.31 -5.05
N VAL A 789 0.39 -36.45 -4.64
CA VAL A 789 0.78 -37.10 -3.39
C VAL A 789 1.42 -36.07 -2.50
N ILE A 790 1.01 -36.01 -1.24
CA ILE A 790 1.53 -35.09 -0.24
C ILE A 790 2.00 -35.89 0.95
N THR A 791 3.26 -35.70 1.36
CA THR A 791 3.83 -36.40 2.51
C THR A 791 4.26 -35.42 3.59
N ARG A 792 4.16 -35.87 4.85
CA ARG A 792 4.59 -35.10 6.03
C ARG A 792 5.96 -35.53 6.50
N GLY A 793 6.83 -34.58 6.80
CA GLY A 793 8.08 -34.82 7.50
C GLY A 793 7.88 -34.97 9.02
N THR A 794 8.99 -35.03 9.76
CA THR A 794 8.97 -35.03 11.21
C THR A 794 8.48 -33.69 11.75
N PRO A 795 7.46 -33.68 12.63
CA PRO A 795 6.92 -32.42 13.13
C PRO A 795 7.81 -31.78 14.19
N GLU A 796 7.75 -30.47 14.24
CA GLU A 796 8.27 -29.66 15.34
C GLU A 796 7.12 -29.26 16.27
N THR A 797 7.37 -29.22 17.58
CA THR A 797 6.36 -28.76 18.53
C THR A 797 6.44 -27.24 18.67
N VAL A 798 5.32 -26.57 18.48
CA VAL A 798 5.12 -25.14 18.76
C VAL A 798 4.19 -25.04 19.97
N SER A 799 4.57 -24.24 20.96
CA SER A 799 3.82 -24.17 22.24
C SER A 799 3.33 -22.77 22.53
N MET A 800 2.08 -22.67 22.93
CA MET A 800 1.51 -21.45 23.50
C MET A 800 2.07 -21.25 24.93
N PRO A 801 2.29 -20.00 25.35
CA PRO A 801 2.79 -19.67 26.68
C PRO A 801 1.96 -20.20 27.82
#